data_a0a207ac3b642f22b3e5db71147bc605
#
_entry.id   a0a207ac3b642f22b3e5db71147bc605
#
_cell.length_a   1.000
_cell.length_b   1.000
_cell.length_c   1.000
_cell.angle_alpha   90.00
_cell.angle_beta   90.00
_cell.angle_gamma   90.00
#
_symmetry.space_group_name_H-M   'P 1'
#
loop_
_entity.id
_entity.type
_entity.pdbx_description
1 polymer ?
#
loop_
_entity_poly.entity_id
_entity_poly.type
_entity_poly.pdbx_seq_one_letter_code
_entity_poly.pdbx_strand_id
1 'polypeptide(L)'
;MSLSSSAAAPKCLEAPALSTFSHLFASPGLRTPLLCLLLTVVVLVSYNPVTHNGFLNYDDDQYITNNSHVRAGLTWATVQWAFTTYYDANWHPLTWLSHALDCELFGLNPAGHHYVSVLLHAANAVLLFLLLQSATGFRWRSLMVAALFALHPMNVESVAWIAERKNVLSMLFFLVALHAYVCYTRRPGVRRYAVVVFVFALALLSKPQVIAFPFLLWLWDYWPLGRIFFPAASDTPTTTGTSPRLWKGWLVLEKVPLLLLSAASAVITMKAQQVGGAVQSFSQYSPVLRLETAVIAYVRYLGKALWPSQLVALYPRPTKLYPAWQAGAAVLVLLLVTALVLRARDQRYLTVGWFWFLGSSVPMIGLVQVGAQSIADRYAYIPFIGLFLMLVWLAADWARVHHISARWLAIPAVSCLLVLGTLTYRQVGYWHDIPSFWLRTLALTEDNYVAHDSLGQFLASQGRTEEAAAHFRAALAIRPDDLPANLNLGTYEHGRGNLRAAIERYQMVALHAADVELRATAYGNLGSAYRQMGESMMAKQCFETALQLAPAQTMSMIGLGLIAQKNGDLPEAVRQYSHAMAVQPTDVGYFLLAQALQQEGRADEAKAIFERVPNLAEAQKTAESLFITRPSRPAIAQP
;
A
#
# COMPACT_ATOMS: atom_id res chain seq x y z
N MET A 1 87.97 13.15 -29.22
CA MET A 1 86.83 13.92 -29.77
C MET A 1 85.70 12.95 -30.00
N SER A 2 84.78 12.84 -29.06
CA SER A 2 83.63 12.00 -29.15
C SER A 2 82.42 12.78 -28.55
N LEU A 3 81.50 13.14 -29.40
CA LEU A 3 80.24 13.80 -29.06
C LEU A 3 79.20 12.73 -28.81
N SER A 4 78.68 12.66 -27.58
CA SER A 4 77.55 11.86 -27.22
C SER A 4 76.29 12.72 -27.28
N SER A 5 75.39 12.43 -28.18
CA SER A 5 74.05 13.02 -28.25
C SER A 5 73.09 12.20 -27.39
N SER A 6 72.57 12.81 -26.32
CA SER A 6 71.49 12.29 -25.48
C SER A 6 70.13 12.65 -26.11
N ALA A 7 69.39 11.66 -26.57
CA ALA A 7 68.02 11.83 -27.02
C ALA A 7 67.07 11.67 -25.81
N ALA A 8 66.35 12.73 -25.49
CA ALA A 8 65.31 12.72 -24.47
C ALA A 8 64.02 12.00 -24.97
N ALA A 9 63.55 11.00 -24.23
CA ALA A 9 62.31 10.33 -24.50
C ALA A 9 61.07 11.23 -24.13
N PRO A 10 59.98 11.14 -24.88
CA PRO A 10 58.79 11.95 -24.59
C PRO A 10 58.11 11.49 -23.33
N LYS A 11 57.78 12.44 -22.42
CA LYS A 11 56.93 12.21 -21.23
C LYS A 11 55.53 11.84 -21.69
N CYS A 12 55.08 10.62 -21.40
CA CYS A 12 53.68 10.23 -21.43
C CYS A 12 52.89 11.10 -20.44
N LEU A 13 51.90 11.83 -20.95
CA LEU A 13 50.89 12.51 -20.17
C LEU A 13 50.01 11.43 -19.46
N GLU A 14 50.24 11.22 -18.17
CA GLU A 14 49.36 10.45 -17.33
C GLU A 14 48.02 11.16 -17.21
N ALA A 15 46.93 10.44 -17.51
CA ALA A 15 45.58 10.93 -17.39
C ALA A 15 45.18 11.08 -15.89
N PRO A 16 44.79 12.28 -15.42
CA PRO A 16 44.60 12.54 -13.98
C PRO A 16 43.27 12.06 -13.41
N ALA A 17 42.42 11.38 -14.18
CA ALA A 17 41.02 11.11 -13.76
C ALA A 17 40.80 9.85 -12.92
N LEU A 18 41.71 8.86 -12.94
CA LEU A 18 41.50 7.59 -12.21
C LEU A 18 42.14 7.57 -10.81
N SER A 19 43.14 8.40 -10.55
CA SER A 19 43.82 8.45 -9.25
C SER A 19 43.03 9.19 -8.16
N THR A 20 42.22 10.19 -8.52
CA THR A 20 41.43 10.98 -7.57
C THR A 20 40.29 10.18 -6.94
N PHE A 21 39.66 9.27 -7.68
CA PHE A 21 38.62 8.38 -7.16
C PHE A 21 39.17 7.36 -6.16
N SER A 22 40.35 6.81 -6.37
CA SER A 22 40.99 5.86 -5.45
C SER A 22 41.36 6.48 -4.09
N HIS A 23 41.75 7.76 -4.07
CA HIS A 23 42.08 8.49 -2.85
C HIS A 23 40.86 8.85 -2.01
N LEU A 24 39.68 9.13 -2.62
CA LEU A 24 38.42 9.37 -1.89
C LEU A 24 37.97 8.13 -1.11
N PHE A 25 38.15 6.93 -1.66
CA PHE A 25 37.87 5.67 -0.96
C PHE A 25 39.01 5.24 -0.01
N ALA A 26 40.16 5.89 -0.02
CA ALA A 26 41.27 5.57 0.87
C ALA A 26 41.12 6.15 2.28
N SER A 27 40.44 7.30 2.44
CA SER A 27 40.22 7.92 3.77
C SER A 27 39.14 7.22 4.58
N PRO A 28 39.42 6.69 5.80
CA PRO A 28 38.43 5.95 6.61
C PRO A 28 37.17 6.75 6.95
N GLY A 29 37.27 8.06 7.09
CA GLY A 29 36.17 8.96 7.47
C GLY A 29 35.17 9.23 6.32
N LEU A 30 35.60 9.20 5.06
CA LEU A 30 34.75 9.51 3.90
C LEU A 30 34.06 8.28 3.30
N ARG A 31 34.49 7.07 3.63
CA ARG A 31 33.96 5.83 3.02
C ARG A 31 32.47 5.61 3.32
N THR A 32 32.03 5.77 4.55
CA THR A 32 30.63 5.53 4.94
C THR A 32 29.68 6.56 4.28
N PRO A 33 29.95 7.89 4.32
CA PRO A 33 29.13 8.87 3.59
C PRO A 33 29.04 8.61 2.08
N LEU A 34 30.15 8.22 1.43
CA LEU A 34 30.15 7.88 0.00
C LEU A 34 29.29 6.65 -0.31
N LEU A 35 29.28 5.64 0.54
CA LEU A 35 28.43 4.46 0.38
C LEU A 35 26.95 4.79 0.62
N CYS A 36 26.64 5.68 1.57
CA CYS A 36 25.29 6.19 1.77
C CYS A 36 24.80 6.97 0.53
N LEU A 37 25.66 7.85 -0.01
CA LEU A 37 25.35 8.59 -1.24
C LEU A 37 25.15 7.64 -2.42
N LEU A 38 26.00 6.63 -2.58
CA LEU A 38 25.87 5.61 -3.64
C LEU A 38 24.52 4.87 -3.53
N LEU A 39 24.13 4.42 -2.32
CA LEU A 39 22.84 3.78 -2.10
C LEU A 39 21.68 4.72 -2.49
N THR A 40 21.74 5.98 -2.08
CA THR A 40 20.71 6.97 -2.43
C THR A 40 20.62 7.16 -3.94
N VAL A 41 21.75 7.37 -4.63
CA VAL A 41 21.78 7.55 -6.09
C VAL A 41 21.21 6.32 -6.82
N VAL A 42 21.60 5.12 -6.40
CA VAL A 42 21.14 3.87 -7.02
C VAL A 42 19.62 3.71 -6.84
N VAL A 43 19.05 4.05 -5.69
CA VAL A 43 17.60 4.07 -5.48
C VAL A 43 16.94 5.09 -6.41
N LEU A 44 17.42 6.34 -6.42
CA LEU A 44 16.84 7.39 -7.26
C LEU A 44 16.86 7.02 -8.75
N VAL A 45 17.94 6.42 -9.24
CA VAL A 45 18.03 5.96 -10.63
C VAL A 45 17.08 4.80 -10.92
N SER A 46 17.01 3.80 -10.02
CA SER A 46 16.18 2.61 -10.25
C SER A 46 14.68 2.91 -10.17
N TYR A 47 14.29 3.91 -9.39
CA TYR A 47 12.90 4.34 -9.23
C TYR A 47 12.55 5.59 -10.05
N ASN A 48 13.46 6.11 -10.88
CA ASN A 48 13.21 7.32 -11.68
C ASN A 48 11.89 7.30 -12.48
N PRO A 49 11.43 6.17 -13.06
CA PRO A 49 10.18 6.16 -13.81
C PRO A 49 8.93 6.60 -13.01
N VAL A 50 8.94 6.55 -11.67
CA VAL A 50 7.78 6.96 -10.85
C VAL A 50 7.39 8.43 -11.06
N THR A 51 8.31 9.28 -11.53
CA THR A 51 8.03 10.70 -11.79
C THR A 51 7.03 10.92 -12.93
N HIS A 52 6.79 9.89 -13.74
CA HIS A 52 5.82 9.88 -14.83
C HIS A 52 4.55 9.07 -14.50
N ASN A 53 4.48 8.46 -13.31
CA ASN A 53 3.34 7.65 -12.89
C ASN A 53 2.18 8.55 -12.44
N GLY A 54 0.95 8.16 -12.81
CA GLY A 54 -0.27 8.80 -12.36
C GLY A 54 -0.80 8.23 -11.04
N PHE A 55 -1.89 8.80 -10.55
CA PHE A 55 -2.70 8.16 -9.51
C PHE A 55 -3.43 6.94 -10.08
N LEU A 56 -3.57 5.89 -9.27
CA LEU A 56 -4.24 4.66 -9.65
C LEU A 56 -5.59 4.53 -8.94
N ASN A 57 -6.59 3.94 -9.61
CA ASN A 57 -7.87 3.55 -8.99
C ASN A 57 -7.73 2.29 -8.12
N TYR A 58 -6.65 2.22 -7.37
CA TYR A 58 -6.29 1.19 -6.41
C TYR A 58 -5.91 1.90 -5.11
N ASP A 59 -6.91 2.42 -4.41
CA ASP A 59 -6.89 3.23 -3.18
C ASP A 59 -6.35 4.67 -3.30
N ASP A 60 -5.59 5.09 -4.33
CA ASP A 60 -5.07 6.47 -4.41
C ASP A 60 -6.19 7.50 -4.48
N ASP A 61 -7.33 7.16 -5.06
CA ASP A 61 -8.52 7.99 -5.09
C ASP A 61 -9.10 8.19 -3.69
N GLN A 62 -9.22 7.13 -2.89
CA GLN A 62 -9.70 7.19 -1.51
C GLN A 62 -8.70 7.90 -0.59
N TYR A 63 -7.40 7.70 -0.83
CA TYR A 63 -6.36 8.28 0.03
C TYR A 63 -6.11 9.75 -0.25
N ILE A 64 -6.25 10.20 -1.51
CA ILE A 64 -5.78 11.52 -1.94
C ILE A 64 -6.84 12.26 -2.76
N THR A 65 -7.17 11.80 -3.99
CA THR A 65 -7.90 12.63 -4.95
C THR A 65 -9.34 12.90 -4.57
N ASN A 66 -10.00 11.97 -3.87
CA ASN A 66 -11.37 12.11 -3.37
C ASN A 66 -11.47 12.42 -1.88
N ASN A 67 -10.32 12.50 -1.16
CA ASN A 67 -10.29 12.77 0.27
C ASN A 67 -10.20 14.27 0.56
N SER A 68 -11.34 14.90 0.87
CA SER A 68 -11.40 16.33 1.14
C SER A 68 -10.55 16.78 2.35
N HIS A 69 -10.40 15.94 3.38
CA HIS A 69 -9.57 16.22 4.54
C HIS A 69 -8.09 16.25 4.19
N VAL A 70 -7.62 15.26 3.42
CA VAL A 70 -6.22 15.18 2.98
C VAL A 70 -5.91 16.33 2.01
N ARG A 71 -6.82 16.64 1.08
CA ARG A 71 -6.67 17.75 0.13
C ARG A 71 -6.65 19.13 0.79
N ALA A 72 -7.24 19.26 1.97
CA ALA A 72 -7.21 20.51 2.72
C ALA A 72 -5.82 20.87 3.32
N GLY A 73 -4.82 19.97 3.19
CA GLY A 73 -3.49 20.17 3.75
C GLY A 73 -3.43 19.96 5.27
N LEU A 74 -2.35 20.42 5.91
CA LEU A 74 -2.10 20.26 7.35
C LEU A 74 -2.89 21.29 8.19
N THR A 75 -4.22 21.20 8.16
CA THR A 75 -5.09 21.99 9.03
C THR A 75 -5.31 21.30 10.37
N TRP A 76 -5.73 22.06 11.40
CA TRP A 76 -6.11 21.46 12.69
C TRP A 76 -7.28 20.47 12.54
N ALA A 77 -8.23 20.77 11.65
CA ALA A 77 -9.34 19.87 11.32
C ALA A 77 -8.84 18.55 10.73
N THR A 78 -7.85 18.60 9.82
CA THR A 78 -7.20 17.41 9.25
C THR A 78 -6.49 16.61 10.34
N VAL A 79 -5.76 17.24 11.25
CA VAL A 79 -5.11 16.55 12.38
C VAL A 79 -6.15 15.83 13.24
N GLN A 80 -7.21 16.54 13.64
CA GLN A 80 -8.30 15.98 14.44
C GLN A 80 -8.95 14.77 13.75
N TRP A 81 -9.28 14.91 12.47
CA TRP A 81 -9.85 13.84 11.65
C TRP A 81 -8.90 12.64 11.57
N ALA A 82 -7.61 12.84 11.28
CA ALA A 82 -6.64 11.76 11.13
C ALA A 82 -6.54 10.86 12.37
N PHE A 83 -6.65 11.42 13.58
CA PHE A 83 -6.59 10.66 14.84
C PHE A 83 -7.91 10.02 15.24
N THR A 84 -9.06 10.48 14.72
CA THR A 84 -10.40 10.01 15.13
C THR A 84 -11.09 9.15 14.08
N THR A 85 -10.61 9.13 12.83
CA THR A 85 -11.23 8.41 11.72
C THR A 85 -10.82 6.94 11.64
N TYR A 86 -11.74 6.11 11.12
CA TYR A 86 -11.48 4.76 10.60
C TYR A 86 -11.70 4.70 9.08
N TYR A 87 -11.44 5.81 8.39
CA TYR A 87 -11.63 5.93 6.96
C TYR A 87 -10.86 4.83 6.21
N ASP A 88 -11.49 4.27 5.18
CA ASP A 88 -10.98 3.14 4.39
C ASP A 88 -10.54 1.94 5.26
N ALA A 89 -11.30 1.62 6.32
CA ALA A 89 -11.03 0.55 7.27
C ALA A 89 -9.64 0.63 7.95
N ASN A 90 -9.01 1.79 7.99
CA ASN A 90 -7.66 2.01 8.48
C ASN A 90 -7.58 3.06 9.59
N TRP A 91 -6.63 2.88 10.51
CA TRP A 91 -6.23 3.87 11.49
C TRP A 91 -4.71 4.06 11.45
N HIS A 92 -4.26 5.05 10.70
CA HIS A 92 -2.84 5.37 10.52
C HIS A 92 -2.63 6.89 10.37
N PRO A 93 -2.85 7.64 11.48
CA PRO A 93 -2.90 9.10 11.46
C PRO A 93 -1.67 9.76 10.83
N LEU A 94 -0.46 9.25 11.06
CA LEU A 94 0.74 9.85 10.47
C LEU A 94 0.82 9.67 8.96
N THR A 95 0.24 8.61 8.42
CA THR A 95 0.14 8.42 6.97
C THR A 95 -0.80 9.44 6.36
N TRP A 96 -1.97 9.66 6.97
CA TRP A 96 -2.91 10.72 6.54
C TRP A 96 -2.24 12.10 6.55
N LEU A 97 -1.54 12.44 7.64
CA LEU A 97 -0.83 13.72 7.74
C LEU A 97 0.33 13.83 6.74
N SER A 98 1.01 12.73 6.42
CA SER A 98 2.04 12.72 5.37
C SER A 98 1.46 13.02 3.98
N HIS A 99 0.29 12.47 3.65
CA HIS A 99 -0.39 12.79 2.38
C HIS A 99 -0.96 14.21 2.38
N ALA A 100 -1.49 14.69 3.51
CA ALA A 100 -1.96 16.06 3.65
C ALA A 100 -0.81 17.08 3.43
N LEU A 101 0.39 16.77 3.95
CA LEU A 101 1.59 17.56 3.69
C LEU A 101 1.97 17.56 2.20
N ASP A 102 1.89 16.42 1.54
CA ASP A 102 2.16 16.34 0.09
C ASP A 102 1.13 17.16 -0.71
N CYS A 103 -0.16 17.12 -0.33
CA CYS A 103 -1.18 17.95 -0.96
C CYS A 103 -0.91 19.45 -0.78
N GLU A 104 -0.41 19.87 0.39
CA GLU A 104 -0.03 21.26 0.64
C GLU A 104 1.18 21.70 -0.21
N LEU A 105 2.18 20.81 -0.37
CA LEU A 105 3.42 21.11 -1.09
C LEU A 105 3.30 20.99 -2.61
N PHE A 106 2.54 20.00 -3.09
CA PHE A 106 2.51 19.60 -4.51
C PHE A 106 1.09 19.65 -5.11
N GLY A 107 0.05 19.94 -4.33
CA GLY A 107 -1.33 19.80 -4.76
C GLY A 107 -1.65 18.37 -5.16
N LEU A 108 -2.32 18.19 -6.30
CA LEU A 108 -2.61 16.88 -6.89
C LEU A 108 -1.62 16.51 -8.01
N ASN A 109 -0.36 16.94 -7.91
CA ASN A 109 0.69 16.50 -8.81
C ASN A 109 1.25 15.15 -8.35
N PRO A 110 0.95 14.00 -9.03
CA PRO A 110 1.36 12.68 -8.58
C PRO A 110 2.88 12.51 -8.48
N ALA A 111 3.65 13.20 -9.31
CA ALA A 111 5.12 13.11 -9.30
C ALA A 111 5.71 13.51 -7.94
N GLY A 112 5.18 14.57 -7.30
CA GLY A 112 5.61 14.99 -5.96
C GLY A 112 5.34 13.92 -4.89
N HIS A 113 4.13 13.36 -4.89
CA HIS A 113 3.74 12.28 -3.98
C HIS A 113 4.61 11.02 -4.15
N HIS A 114 4.84 10.59 -5.38
CA HIS A 114 5.74 9.47 -5.66
C HIS A 114 7.17 9.74 -5.19
N TYR A 115 7.69 10.95 -5.46
CA TYR A 115 9.07 11.29 -5.13
C TYR A 115 9.34 11.24 -3.62
N VAL A 116 8.39 11.67 -2.79
CA VAL A 116 8.49 11.54 -1.32
C VAL A 116 8.59 10.07 -0.89
N SER A 117 7.82 9.15 -1.51
CA SER A 117 7.94 7.71 -1.22
C SER A 117 9.32 7.15 -1.58
N VAL A 118 9.90 7.57 -2.72
CA VAL A 118 11.25 7.17 -3.12
C VAL A 118 12.31 7.71 -2.17
N LEU A 119 12.20 8.96 -1.72
CA LEU A 119 13.12 9.53 -0.73
C LEU A 119 13.06 8.79 0.61
N LEU A 120 11.86 8.43 1.08
CA LEU A 120 11.68 7.61 2.28
C LEU A 120 12.31 6.22 2.11
N HIS A 121 12.17 5.60 0.93
CA HIS A 121 12.81 4.32 0.65
C HIS A 121 14.34 4.42 0.62
N ALA A 122 14.90 5.47 0.01
CA ALA A 122 16.34 5.72 0.03
C ALA A 122 16.86 5.94 1.46
N ALA A 123 16.13 6.71 2.27
CA ALA A 123 16.44 6.89 3.70
C ALA A 123 16.40 5.55 4.45
N ASN A 124 15.41 4.70 4.20
CA ASN A 124 15.30 3.36 4.78
C ASN A 124 16.50 2.48 4.42
N ALA A 125 16.94 2.49 3.16
CA ALA A 125 18.11 1.73 2.72
C ALA A 125 19.39 2.21 3.42
N VAL A 126 19.58 3.52 3.52
CA VAL A 126 20.73 4.12 4.24
C VAL A 126 20.68 3.80 5.73
N LEU A 127 19.53 3.95 6.38
CA LEU A 127 19.36 3.61 7.79
C LEU A 127 19.62 2.13 8.04
N LEU A 128 19.15 1.24 7.17
CA LEU A 128 19.41 -0.20 7.28
C LEU A 128 20.92 -0.52 7.18
N PHE A 129 21.60 0.11 6.22
CA PHE A 129 23.06 -0.02 6.09
C PHE A 129 23.79 0.41 7.36
N LEU A 130 23.48 1.62 7.87
CA LEU A 130 24.12 2.18 9.05
C LEU A 130 23.83 1.35 10.31
N LEU A 131 22.58 0.87 10.46
CA LEU A 131 22.16 0.01 11.55
C LEU A 131 22.98 -1.30 11.58
N LEU A 132 22.99 -2.02 10.47
CA LEU A 132 23.70 -3.29 10.36
C LEU A 132 25.21 -3.09 10.54
N GLN A 133 25.79 -2.07 9.93
CA GLN A 133 27.21 -1.74 10.09
C GLN A 133 27.55 -1.45 11.56
N SER A 134 26.73 -0.65 12.24
CA SER A 134 26.98 -0.27 13.64
C SER A 134 26.79 -1.42 14.62
N ALA A 135 25.86 -2.35 14.32
CA ALA A 135 25.54 -3.47 15.20
C ALA A 135 26.47 -4.68 14.99
N THR A 136 26.93 -4.91 13.74
CA THR A 136 27.72 -6.11 13.38
C THR A 136 29.19 -5.84 13.15
N GLY A 137 29.58 -4.59 12.84
CA GLY A 137 30.95 -4.21 12.45
C GLY A 137 31.33 -4.55 11.01
N PHE A 138 30.49 -5.28 10.25
CA PHE A 138 30.78 -5.77 8.89
C PHE A 138 30.25 -4.83 7.81
N ARG A 139 31.03 -3.82 7.39
CA ARG A 139 30.61 -2.81 6.42
C ARG A 139 30.07 -3.38 5.11
N TRP A 140 30.83 -4.24 4.42
CA TRP A 140 30.48 -4.74 3.09
C TRP A 140 29.28 -5.69 3.10
N ARG A 141 29.15 -6.54 4.14
CA ARG A 141 27.98 -7.39 4.33
C ARG A 141 26.73 -6.53 4.59
N SER A 142 26.86 -5.52 5.43
CA SER A 142 25.76 -4.57 5.72
C SER A 142 25.33 -3.79 4.48
N LEU A 143 26.30 -3.32 3.67
CA LEU A 143 26.03 -2.65 2.40
C LEU A 143 25.28 -3.55 1.43
N MET A 144 25.70 -4.81 1.30
CA MET A 144 25.06 -5.78 0.39
C MET A 144 23.60 -6.06 0.80
N VAL A 145 23.32 -6.24 2.09
CA VAL A 145 21.93 -6.40 2.58
C VAL A 145 21.09 -5.16 2.27
N ALA A 146 21.62 -3.98 2.54
CA ALA A 146 20.92 -2.73 2.25
C ALA A 146 20.72 -2.50 0.74
N ALA A 147 21.67 -2.89 -0.10
CA ALA A 147 21.54 -2.79 -1.55
C ALA A 147 20.53 -3.81 -2.12
N LEU A 148 20.52 -5.03 -1.60
CA LEU A 148 19.46 -6.02 -1.93
C LEU A 148 18.08 -5.48 -1.54
N PHE A 149 17.93 -4.95 -0.32
CA PHE A 149 16.70 -4.30 0.12
C PHE A 149 16.32 -3.13 -0.79
N ALA A 150 17.28 -2.26 -1.14
CA ALA A 150 17.03 -1.09 -1.96
C ALA A 150 16.58 -1.41 -3.39
N LEU A 151 17.11 -2.49 -3.98
CA LEU A 151 16.96 -2.81 -5.40
C LEU A 151 16.07 -4.00 -5.68
N HIS A 152 15.48 -4.64 -4.67
CA HIS A 152 14.65 -5.81 -4.91
C HIS A 152 13.29 -5.44 -5.49
N PRO A 153 12.85 -6.00 -6.64
CA PRO A 153 11.60 -5.63 -7.30
C PRO A 153 10.34 -5.82 -6.45
N MET A 154 10.36 -6.70 -5.46
CA MET A 154 9.26 -6.87 -4.49
C MET A 154 8.95 -5.60 -3.70
N ASN A 155 9.90 -4.67 -3.61
CA ASN A 155 9.68 -3.42 -2.88
C ASN A 155 8.99 -2.33 -3.72
N VAL A 156 8.83 -2.56 -5.03
CA VAL A 156 8.19 -1.60 -5.94
C VAL A 156 6.77 -1.28 -5.52
N GLU A 157 5.97 -2.26 -5.13
CA GLU A 157 4.61 -2.03 -4.64
C GLU A 157 4.59 -1.08 -3.43
N SER A 158 5.54 -1.21 -2.50
CA SER A 158 5.63 -0.35 -1.31
C SER A 158 6.08 1.09 -1.64
N VAL A 159 6.75 1.32 -2.78
CA VAL A 159 7.40 2.59 -3.11
C VAL A 159 6.67 3.32 -4.23
N ALA A 160 6.27 2.60 -5.28
CA ALA A 160 5.62 3.17 -6.45
C ALA A 160 4.12 3.37 -6.28
N TRP A 161 3.45 2.66 -5.36
CA TRP A 161 2.06 2.88 -5.03
C TRP A 161 1.93 3.96 -3.95
N ILE A 162 1.26 5.08 -4.29
CA ILE A 162 1.20 6.26 -3.41
C ILE A 162 0.46 5.93 -2.11
N ALA A 163 -0.69 5.26 -2.17
CA ALA A 163 -1.47 4.87 -0.99
C ALA A 163 -0.69 3.93 -0.04
N GLU A 164 0.35 3.26 -0.53
CA GLU A 164 1.22 2.41 0.30
C GLU A 164 2.40 3.19 0.96
N ARG A 165 2.37 4.54 0.93
CA ARG A 165 3.24 5.41 1.72
C ARG A 165 3.39 4.94 3.16
N LYS A 166 2.31 4.43 3.73
CA LYS A 166 2.24 3.82 5.06
C LYS A 166 3.37 2.82 5.31
N ASN A 167 3.80 2.08 4.29
CA ASN A 167 4.84 1.05 4.41
C ASN A 167 6.23 1.67 4.58
N VAL A 168 6.61 2.58 3.68
CA VAL A 168 7.92 3.22 3.72
C VAL A 168 8.06 4.17 4.90
N LEU A 169 6.99 4.84 5.31
CA LEU A 169 6.97 5.73 6.47
C LEU A 169 7.07 4.96 7.79
N SER A 170 6.30 3.88 7.96
CA SER A 170 6.40 3.05 9.16
C SER A 170 7.78 2.39 9.28
N MET A 171 8.37 1.98 8.15
CA MET A 171 9.73 1.41 8.14
C MET A 171 10.79 2.43 8.54
N LEU A 172 10.65 3.70 8.16
CA LEU A 172 11.54 4.77 8.61
C LEU A 172 11.60 4.81 10.13
N PHE A 173 10.43 4.93 10.78
CA PHE A 173 10.35 4.96 12.24
C PHE A 173 10.77 3.64 12.88
N PHE A 174 10.47 2.51 12.26
CA PHE A 174 10.93 1.20 12.72
C PHE A 174 12.46 1.12 12.75
N LEU A 175 13.16 1.54 11.71
CA LEU A 175 14.63 1.55 11.67
C LEU A 175 15.21 2.56 12.64
N VAL A 176 14.61 3.74 12.81
CA VAL A 176 15.03 4.73 13.81
C VAL A 176 14.84 4.17 15.23
N ALA A 177 13.73 3.45 15.49
CA ALA A 177 13.50 2.79 16.79
C ALA A 177 14.56 1.70 17.07
N LEU A 178 14.96 0.91 16.05
CA LEU A 178 16.05 -0.07 16.17
C LEU A 178 17.40 0.62 16.45
N HIS A 179 17.71 1.74 15.81
CA HIS A 179 18.91 2.54 16.11
C HIS A 179 18.88 3.05 17.56
N ALA A 180 17.73 3.62 17.97
CA ALA A 180 17.55 4.08 19.34
C ALA A 180 17.71 2.94 20.34
N TYR A 181 17.23 1.74 20.01
CA TYR A 181 17.41 0.55 20.85
C TYR A 181 18.88 0.14 20.94
N VAL A 182 19.63 0.11 19.85
CA VAL A 182 21.09 -0.14 19.87
C VAL A 182 21.82 0.90 20.71
N CYS A 183 21.44 2.18 20.62
CA CYS A 183 22.01 3.24 21.46
C CYS A 183 21.65 3.05 22.95
N TYR A 184 20.42 2.64 23.23
CA TYR A 184 19.98 2.31 24.59
C TYR A 184 20.75 1.15 25.18
N THR A 185 20.94 0.06 24.42
CA THR A 185 21.66 -1.13 24.92
C THR A 185 23.13 -0.86 25.23
N ARG A 186 23.78 0.04 24.50
CA ARG A 186 25.18 0.46 24.75
C ARG A 186 25.33 1.35 25.98
N ARG A 187 24.34 2.19 26.25
CA ARG A 187 24.31 3.12 27.39
C ARG A 187 22.87 3.18 27.92
N PRO A 188 22.49 2.23 28.80
CA PRO A 188 21.15 2.17 29.36
C PRO A 188 20.75 3.46 30.10
N GLY A 189 19.50 3.87 29.98
CA GLY A 189 18.95 5.04 30.68
C GLY A 189 17.53 5.34 30.24
N VAL A 190 16.71 5.84 31.15
CA VAL A 190 15.28 6.09 30.97
C VAL A 190 15.00 6.99 29.75
N ARG A 191 15.76 8.07 29.57
CA ARG A 191 15.58 8.98 28.42
C ARG A 191 15.80 8.28 27.08
N ARG A 192 16.84 7.43 26.97
CA ARG A 192 17.11 6.66 25.73
C ARG A 192 16.03 5.63 25.48
N TYR A 193 15.56 4.98 26.53
CA TYR A 193 14.46 4.03 26.42
C TYR A 193 13.15 4.73 26.00
N ALA A 194 12.85 5.90 26.57
CA ALA A 194 11.69 6.70 26.18
C ALA A 194 11.71 7.07 24.68
N VAL A 195 12.90 7.34 24.10
CA VAL A 195 13.04 7.55 22.65
C VAL A 195 12.67 6.28 21.87
N VAL A 196 13.07 5.09 22.31
CA VAL A 196 12.68 3.83 21.67
C VAL A 196 11.15 3.68 21.65
N VAL A 197 10.51 3.88 22.81
CA VAL A 197 9.05 3.77 22.97
C VAL A 197 8.33 4.79 22.10
N PHE A 198 8.77 6.04 22.12
CA PHE A 198 8.17 7.14 21.35
C PHE A 198 8.27 6.90 19.84
N VAL A 199 9.46 6.57 19.33
CA VAL A 199 9.66 6.35 17.89
C VAL A 199 8.93 5.09 17.41
N PHE A 200 8.87 4.05 18.25
CA PHE A 200 8.06 2.86 17.93
C PHE A 200 6.56 3.21 17.87
N ALA A 201 6.07 4.07 18.77
CA ALA A 201 4.69 4.56 18.67
C ALA A 201 4.44 5.30 17.33
N LEU A 202 5.39 6.12 16.84
CA LEU A 202 5.28 6.75 15.52
C LEU A 202 5.23 5.72 14.39
N ALA A 203 5.98 4.63 14.49
CA ALA A 203 5.93 3.54 13.52
C ALA A 203 4.53 2.89 13.48
N LEU A 204 3.93 2.61 14.65
CA LEU A 204 2.57 2.06 14.76
C LEU A 204 1.50 3.03 14.24
N LEU A 205 1.64 4.33 14.52
CA LEU A 205 0.75 5.38 14.01
C LEU A 205 0.86 5.57 12.48
N SER A 206 1.91 5.06 11.85
CA SER A 206 2.07 5.07 10.39
C SER A 206 1.49 3.81 9.73
N LYS A 207 1.78 2.61 10.28
CA LYS A 207 1.21 1.33 9.84
C LYS A 207 1.33 0.27 10.92
N PRO A 208 0.25 -0.41 11.30
CA PRO A 208 0.27 -1.40 12.38
C PRO A 208 1.04 -2.70 12.06
N GLN A 209 1.47 -2.96 10.83
CA GLN A 209 2.24 -4.17 10.48
C GLN A 209 3.52 -4.37 11.30
N VAL A 210 4.06 -3.29 11.91
CA VAL A 210 5.27 -3.31 12.73
C VAL A 210 5.05 -3.82 14.16
N ILE A 211 3.86 -4.32 14.51
CA ILE A 211 3.53 -4.87 15.84
C ILE A 211 4.48 -6.01 16.28
N ALA A 212 5.15 -6.66 15.33
CA ALA A 212 6.15 -7.68 15.61
C ALA A 212 7.46 -7.13 16.21
N PHE A 213 7.66 -5.80 16.24
CA PHE A 213 8.90 -5.15 16.68
C PHE A 213 9.45 -5.67 18.03
N PRO A 214 8.65 -5.82 19.13
CA PRO A 214 9.18 -6.31 20.40
C PRO A 214 9.77 -7.72 20.31
N PHE A 215 9.18 -8.59 19.48
CA PHE A 215 9.69 -9.95 19.23
C PHE A 215 10.99 -9.92 18.41
N LEU A 216 11.08 -9.01 17.44
CA LEU A 216 12.28 -8.82 16.63
C LEU A 216 13.43 -8.27 17.48
N LEU A 217 13.16 -7.49 18.54
CA LEU A 217 14.18 -7.07 19.50
C LEU A 217 14.79 -8.23 20.28
N TRP A 218 14.03 -9.30 20.61
CA TRP A 218 14.61 -10.50 21.21
C TRP A 218 15.57 -11.22 20.28
N LEU A 219 15.25 -11.28 18.96
CA LEU A 219 16.18 -11.81 17.96
C LEU A 219 17.44 -10.95 17.86
N TRP A 220 17.27 -9.62 17.92
CA TRP A 220 18.36 -8.66 17.89
C TRP A 220 19.26 -8.75 19.14
N ASP A 221 18.66 -9.00 20.31
CA ASP A 221 19.38 -9.26 21.56
C ASP A 221 20.19 -10.57 21.51
N TYR A 222 19.67 -11.60 20.81
CA TYR A 222 20.39 -12.84 20.59
C TYR A 222 21.58 -12.64 19.64
N TRP A 223 21.38 -11.99 18.53
CA TRP A 223 22.41 -11.54 17.59
C TRP A 223 21.85 -10.36 16.79
N PRO A 224 22.63 -9.30 16.55
CA PRO A 224 24.07 -9.14 16.78
C PRO A 224 24.47 -8.62 18.18
N LEU A 225 23.52 -8.22 19.06
CA LEU A 225 23.87 -7.56 20.32
C LEU A 225 24.46 -8.51 21.38
N GLY A 226 24.23 -9.82 21.28
CA GLY A 226 24.79 -10.81 22.18
C GLY A 226 24.36 -10.69 23.65
N ARG A 227 23.18 -10.10 23.92
CA ARG A 227 22.67 -9.89 25.30
C ARG A 227 22.04 -11.14 25.89
N ILE A 228 21.63 -12.11 25.07
CA ILE A 228 21.11 -13.42 25.46
C ILE A 228 22.26 -14.42 25.40
N PHE A 229 22.90 -14.69 26.56
CA PHE A 229 23.91 -15.73 26.65
C PHE A 229 23.25 -17.09 26.90
N PHE A 230 23.36 -17.99 25.94
CA PHE A 230 23.34 -19.43 26.22
C PHE A 230 24.80 -19.86 26.38
N PRO A 231 25.21 -20.41 27.54
CA PRO A 231 26.57 -20.93 27.68
C PRO A 231 26.78 -22.02 26.62
N ALA A 232 27.70 -21.77 25.68
CA ALA A 232 28.23 -22.87 24.90
C ALA A 232 28.97 -23.79 25.85
N ALA A 233 28.85 -25.10 25.67
CA ALA A 233 29.42 -26.12 26.56
C ALA A 233 30.98 -26.10 26.69
N SER A 234 31.66 -25.12 26.07
CA SER A 234 33.12 -25.00 25.97
C SER A 234 33.72 -23.65 26.37
N ASP A 235 32.92 -22.69 26.87
CA ASP A 235 33.49 -21.39 27.21
C ASP A 235 34.12 -21.40 28.62
N THR A 236 35.43 -21.63 28.70
CA THR A 236 36.26 -21.23 29.83
C THR A 236 36.11 -19.70 30.04
N PRO A 237 35.93 -19.23 31.29
CA PRO A 237 35.78 -17.81 31.58
C PRO A 237 37.10 -17.07 31.30
N THR A 238 37.19 -16.36 30.18
CA THR A 238 38.24 -15.35 29.98
C THR A 238 37.89 -14.12 30.82
N THR A 239 38.62 -13.96 31.87
CA THR A 239 38.64 -12.82 32.78
C THR A 239 39.14 -11.58 32.04
N THR A 240 38.28 -10.73 31.53
CA THR A 240 38.42 -9.26 31.42
C THR A 240 37.26 -8.69 30.61
N GLY A 241 36.27 -8.16 31.26
CA GLY A 241 35.19 -7.41 30.65
C GLY A 241 33.89 -7.54 31.43
N THR A 242 33.74 -6.72 32.48
CA THR A 242 32.52 -6.60 33.27
C THR A 242 31.39 -5.95 32.44
N SER A 243 30.79 -6.70 31.53
CA SER A 243 29.42 -6.39 31.13
C SER A 243 28.51 -6.83 32.28
N PRO A 244 27.70 -5.97 32.89
CA PRO A 244 26.78 -6.40 33.93
C PRO A 244 25.91 -7.52 33.34
N ARG A 245 25.96 -8.71 33.95
CA ARG A 245 25.04 -9.81 33.68
C ARG A 245 23.65 -9.29 33.98
N LEU A 246 22.98 -8.78 32.94
CA LEU A 246 21.58 -8.37 33.04
C LEU A 246 20.78 -9.60 33.44
N TRP A 247 20.00 -9.48 34.52
CA TRP A 247 19.06 -10.52 34.91
C TRP A 247 18.14 -10.84 33.72
N LYS A 248 18.00 -12.12 33.35
CA LYS A 248 17.23 -12.57 32.19
C LYS A 248 15.79 -12.01 32.20
N GLY A 249 15.21 -11.81 33.39
CA GLY A 249 13.91 -11.16 33.55
C GLY A 249 13.87 -9.70 33.06
N TRP A 250 14.97 -8.95 33.14
CA TRP A 250 15.03 -7.58 32.66
C TRP A 250 14.86 -7.50 31.14
N LEU A 251 15.42 -8.45 30.38
CA LEU A 251 15.25 -8.52 28.91
C LEU A 251 13.81 -8.74 28.48
N VAL A 252 12.98 -9.33 29.35
CA VAL A 252 11.54 -9.46 29.13
C VAL A 252 10.82 -8.18 29.56
N LEU A 253 11.12 -7.68 30.77
CA LEU A 253 10.46 -6.51 31.34
C LEU A 253 10.64 -5.25 30.48
N GLU A 254 11.82 -5.04 29.90
CA GLU A 254 12.05 -3.89 29.01
C GLU A 254 11.25 -3.97 27.67
N LYS A 255 10.67 -5.11 27.29
CA LYS A 255 9.77 -5.21 26.13
C LYS A 255 8.30 -5.02 26.50
N VAL A 256 7.92 -5.09 27.75
CA VAL A 256 6.51 -4.99 28.19
C VAL A 256 5.84 -3.69 27.70
N PRO A 257 6.42 -2.48 27.85
CA PRO A 257 5.80 -1.27 27.31
C PRO A 257 5.60 -1.31 25.78
N LEU A 258 6.54 -1.91 25.05
CA LEU A 258 6.44 -2.07 23.59
C LEU A 258 5.37 -3.11 23.21
N LEU A 259 5.25 -4.20 23.97
CA LEU A 259 4.20 -5.20 23.79
C LEU A 259 2.81 -4.62 24.05
N LEU A 260 2.68 -3.76 25.07
CA LEU A 260 1.41 -3.06 25.35
C LEU A 260 1.02 -2.12 24.20
N LEU A 261 1.98 -1.37 23.64
CA LEU A 261 1.73 -0.55 22.44
C LEU A 261 1.31 -1.39 21.24
N SER A 262 2.00 -2.53 21.01
CA SER A 262 1.63 -3.46 19.93
C SER A 262 0.23 -4.02 20.12
N ALA A 263 -0.14 -4.42 21.34
CA ALA A 263 -1.47 -4.93 21.66
C ALA A 263 -2.55 -3.86 21.47
N ALA A 264 -2.32 -2.63 21.94
CA ALA A 264 -3.24 -1.51 21.75
C ALA A 264 -3.44 -1.21 20.26
N SER A 265 -2.35 -1.15 19.47
CA SER A 265 -2.41 -0.96 18.02
C SER A 265 -3.18 -2.09 17.32
N ALA A 266 -2.97 -3.34 17.71
CA ALA A 266 -3.69 -4.49 17.16
C ALA A 266 -5.21 -4.39 17.43
N VAL A 267 -5.62 -4.02 18.65
CA VAL A 267 -7.03 -3.83 19.02
C VAL A 267 -7.67 -2.71 18.19
N ILE A 268 -7.00 -1.56 18.08
CA ILE A 268 -7.51 -0.42 17.28
C ILE A 268 -7.64 -0.83 15.81
N THR A 269 -6.63 -1.53 15.26
CA THR A 269 -6.65 -2.01 13.88
C THR A 269 -7.80 -2.98 13.64
N MET A 270 -7.99 -3.96 14.52
CA MET A 270 -9.11 -4.90 14.41
C MET A 270 -10.46 -4.18 14.43
N LYS A 271 -10.61 -3.16 15.29
CA LYS A 271 -11.83 -2.34 15.34
C LYS A 271 -12.03 -1.56 14.03
N ALA A 272 -10.99 -0.91 13.51
CA ALA A 272 -11.06 -0.17 12.24
C ALA A 272 -11.47 -1.09 11.07
N GLN A 273 -10.86 -2.27 10.99
CA GLN A 273 -11.15 -3.27 9.96
C GLN A 273 -12.57 -3.87 10.08
N GLN A 274 -13.09 -4.00 11.31
CA GLN A 274 -14.47 -4.46 11.54
C GLN A 274 -15.48 -3.38 11.12
N VAL A 275 -15.23 -2.12 11.49
CA VAL A 275 -16.09 -0.98 11.11
C VAL A 275 -16.14 -0.81 9.60
N GLY A 276 -15.01 -0.95 8.91
CA GLY A 276 -14.92 -0.85 7.44
C GLY A 276 -15.32 -2.15 6.70
N GLY A 277 -15.78 -3.20 7.39
CA GLY A 277 -16.23 -4.45 6.75
C GLY A 277 -15.13 -5.27 6.07
N ALA A 278 -13.86 -4.95 6.30
CA ALA A 278 -12.73 -5.58 5.62
C ALA A 278 -12.37 -6.97 6.17
N VAL A 279 -12.80 -7.31 7.40
CA VAL A 279 -12.54 -8.61 8.03
C VAL A 279 -13.47 -9.66 7.44
N GLN A 280 -12.88 -10.67 6.80
CA GLN A 280 -13.64 -11.78 6.24
C GLN A 280 -14.11 -12.74 7.32
N SER A 281 -15.37 -13.19 7.25
CA SER A 281 -15.94 -14.16 8.19
C SER A 281 -15.31 -15.55 8.03
N PHE A 282 -15.40 -16.37 9.09
CA PHE A 282 -14.97 -17.77 9.03
C PHE A 282 -15.87 -18.65 8.14
N SER A 283 -17.10 -18.24 7.90
CA SER A 283 -18.01 -18.93 6.97
C SER A 283 -17.61 -18.72 5.51
N GLN A 284 -17.09 -17.55 5.17
CA GLN A 284 -16.61 -17.24 3.81
C GLN A 284 -15.20 -17.75 3.55
N TYR A 285 -14.35 -17.83 4.59
CA TYR A 285 -12.96 -18.22 4.46
C TYR A 285 -12.54 -19.11 5.63
N SER A 286 -12.59 -20.43 5.42
CA SER A 286 -12.41 -21.41 6.49
C SER A 286 -11.02 -21.33 7.14
N PRO A 287 -10.88 -21.68 8.43
CA PRO A 287 -9.59 -21.68 9.13
C PRO A 287 -8.55 -22.58 8.44
N VAL A 288 -8.98 -23.70 7.85
CA VAL A 288 -8.08 -24.62 7.12
C VAL A 288 -7.50 -23.93 5.89
N LEU A 289 -8.34 -23.26 5.08
CA LEU A 289 -7.89 -22.54 3.89
C LEU A 289 -6.95 -21.37 4.25
N ARG A 290 -7.19 -20.68 5.37
CA ARG A 290 -6.28 -19.65 5.89
C ARG A 290 -4.91 -20.21 6.23
N LEU A 291 -4.87 -21.36 6.90
CA LEU A 291 -3.63 -22.01 7.29
C LEU A 291 -2.85 -22.50 6.06
N GLU A 292 -3.52 -23.17 5.11
CA GLU A 292 -2.91 -23.59 3.85
C GLU A 292 -2.34 -22.40 3.07
N THR A 293 -3.14 -21.34 2.94
CA THR A 293 -2.69 -20.11 2.26
C THR A 293 -1.47 -19.50 2.94
N ALA A 294 -1.46 -19.42 4.28
CA ALA A 294 -0.34 -18.85 5.03
C ALA A 294 0.95 -19.67 4.84
N VAL A 295 0.87 -20.99 4.92
CA VAL A 295 2.02 -21.90 4.74
C VAL A 295 2.58 -21.80 3.31
N ILE A 296 1.70 -21.82 2.32
CA ILE A 296 2.09 -21.67 0.90
C ILE A 296 2.65 -20.28 0.63
N ALA A 297 2.10 -19.24 1.25
CA ALA A 297 2.60 -17.86 1.12
C ALA A 297 4.05 -17.74 1.57
N TYR A 298 4.44 -18.33 2.71
CA TYR A 298 5.84 -18.35 3.14
C TYR A 298 6.78 -18.92 2.07
N VAL A 299 6.41 -20.04 1.47
CA VAL A 299 7.25 -20.69 0.43
C VAL A 299 7.28 -19.85 -0.86
N ARG A 300 6.13 -19.23 -1.23
CA ARG A 300 6.09 -18.28 -2.36
C ARG A 300 7.01 -17.08 -2.13
N TYR A 301 7.04 -16.52 -0.93
CA TYR A 301 7.96 -15.43 -0.59
C TYR A 301 9.43 -15.87 -0.64
N LEU A 302 9.77 -17.08 -0.19
CA LEU A 302 11.12 -17.63 -0.36
C LEU A 302 11.51 -17.71 -1.84
N GLY A 303 10.60 -18.22 -2.68
CA GLY A 303 10.81 -18.26 -4.12
C GLY A 303 11.02 -16.86 -4.73
N LYS A 304 10.15 -15.90 -4.38
CA LYS A 304 10.24 -14.52 -4.88
C LYS A 304 11.46 -13.75 -4.36
N ALA A 305 11.98 -14.09 -3.17
CA ALA A 305 13.22 -13.51 -2.65
C ALA A 305 14.46 -13.92 -3.48
N LEU A 306 14.45 -15.09 -4.10
CA LEU A 306 15.53 -15.61 -4.94
C LEU A 306 15.31 -15.32 -6.43
N TRP A 307 14.05 -15.34 -6.86
CA TRP A 307 13.64 -15.15 -8.25
C TRP A 307 12.38 -14.28 -8.34
N PRO A 308 12.52 -12.94 -8.35
CA PRO A 308 11.41 -12.00 -8.32
C PRO A 308 10.73 -11.87 -9.70
N SER A 309 9.97 -12.87 -10.08
CA SER A 309 9.18 -12.91 -11.31
C SER A 309 7.68 -12.88 -11.04
N GLN A 310 6.89 -12.57 -12.07
CA GLN A 310 5.42 -12.54 -12.01
C GLN A 310 4.90 -11.67 -10.85
N LEU A 311 5.48 -10.48 -10.71
CA LEU A 311 5.05 -9.51 -9.71
C LEU A 311 3.83 -8.75 -10.24
N VAL A 312 2.78 -8.69 -9.43
CA VAL A 312 1.50 -8.08 -9.75
C VAL A 312 0.91 -7.35 -8.55
N ALA A 313 0.02 -6.42 -8.83
CA ALA A 313 -0.63 -5.63 -7.80
C ALA A 313 -1.52 -6.45 -6.85
N LEU A 314 -2.21 -7.45 -7.38
CA LEU A 314 -3.16 -8.25 -6.62
C LEU A 314 -3.06 -9.72 -7.02
N TYR A 315 -2.70 -10.55 -6.05
CA TYR A 315 -2.74 -12.01 -6.18
C TYR A 315 -4.06 -12.50 -5.62
N PRO A 316 -4.99 -12.98 -6.48
CA PRO A 316 -6.32 -13.34 -6.03
C PRO A 316 -6.28 -14.42 -4.96
N ARG A 317 -7.23 -14.35 -4.05
CA ARG A 317 -7.41 -15.33 -3.00
C ARG A 317 -8.03 -16.60 -3.57
N PRO A 318 -7.53 -17.79 -3.20
CA PRO A 318 -8.13 -19.04 -3.63
C PRO A 318 -9.55 -19.17 -3.05
N THR A 319 -10.46 -19.65 -3.86
CA THR A 319 -11.85 -19.98 -3.46
C THR A 319 -12.00 -21.41 -2.98
N LYS A 320 -11.00 -22.25 -3.25
CA LYS A 320 -10.97 -23.69 -2.92
C LYS A 320 -9.69 -24.02 -2.15
N LEU A 321 -9.71 -25.14 -1.41
CA LEU A 321 -8.52 -25.70 -0.77
C LEU A 321 -7.45 -26.01 -1.83
N TYR A 322 -6.21 -25.79 -1.46
CA TYR A 322 -5.09 -26.23 -2.28
C TYR A 322 -5.01 -27.76 -2.34
N PRO A 323 -4.45 -28.36 -3.40
CA PRO A 323 -4.12 -29.78 -3.40
C PRO A 323 -3.27 -30.12 -2.17
N ALA A 324 -3.64 -31.15 -1.42
CA ALA A 324 -2.99 -31.51 -0.15
C ALA A 324 -1.47 -31.67 -0.25
N TRP A 325 -0.98 -32.14 -1.42
CA TRP A 325 0.46 -32.26 -1.66
C TRP A 325 1.18 -30.91 -1.68
N GLN A 326 0.54 -29.83 -2.15
CA GLN A 326 1.16 -28.50 -2.17
C GLN A 326 1.31 -27.94 -0.74
N ALA A 327 0.25 -28.04 0.06
CA ALA A 327 0.30 -27.64 1.47
C ALA A 327 1.31 -28.50 2.25
N GLY A 328 1.30 -29.83 2.03
CA GLY A 328 2.25 -30.75 2.64
C GLY A 328 3.71 -30.47 2.26
N ALA A 329 3.98 -30.21 0.97
CA ALA A 329 5.32 -29.86 0.48
C ALA A 329 5.79 -28.52 1.09
N ALA A 330 4.90 -27.52 1.20
CA ALA A 330 5.23 -26.24 1.80
C ALA A 330 5.57 -26.39 3.31
N VAL A 331 4.81 -27.18 4.06
CA VAL A 331 5.12 -27.52 5.46
C VAL A 331 6.48 -28.19 5.55
N LEU A 332 6.76 -29.19 4.70
CA LEU A 332 8.03 -29.90 4.69
C LEU A 332 9.21 -28.95 4.43
N VAL A 333 9.10 -28.04 3.46
CA VAL A 333 10.14 -27.03 3.17
C VAL A 333 10.40 -26.16 4.39
N LEU A 334 9.34 -25.65 5.04
CA LEU A 334 9.50 -24.80 6.23
C LEU A 334 10.13 -25.56 7.40
N LEU A 335 9.72 -26.79 7.64
CA LEU A 335 10.30 -27.66 8.68
C LEU A 335 11.75 -27.98 8.39
N LEU A 336 12.08 -28.31 7.13
CA LEU A 336 13.47 -28.63 6.73
C LEU A 336 14.38 -27.42 6.92
N VAL A 337 13.99 -26.24 6.43
CA VAL A 337 14.80 -25.00 6.61
C VAL A 337 14.94 -24.69 8.09
N THR A 338 13.86 -24.79 8.89
CA THR A 338 13.91 -24.57 10.33
C THR A 338 14.87 -25.55 11.00
N ALA A 339 14.81 -26.84 10.69
CA ALA A 339 15.71 -27.86 11.23
C ALA A 339 17.18 -27.57 10.87
N LEU A 340 17.47 -27.20 9.61
CA LEU A 340 18.81 -26.84 9.16
C LEU A 340 19.34 -25.61 9.91
N VAL A 341 18.51 -24.59 10.08
CA VAL A 341 18.87 -23.37 10.84
C VAL A 341 19.14 -23.69 12.29
N LEU A 342 18.30 -24.50 12.93
CA LEU A 342 18.49 -24.91 14.34
C LEU A 342 19.70 -25.85 14.53
N ARG A 343 20.04 -26.65 13.52
CA ARG A 343 21.26 -27.47 13.53
C ARG A 343 22.52 -26.60 13.42
N ALA A 344 22.44 -25.53 12.62
CA ALA A 344 23.53 -24.56 12.42
C ALA A 344 23.55 -23.45 13.50
N ARG A 345 23.15 -23.77 14.74
CA ARG A 345 22.97 -22.80 15.85
C ARG A 345 24.19 -21.94 16.19
N ASP A 346 25.38 -22.40 15.86
CA ASP A 346 26.63 -21.64 16.04
C ASP A 346 26.69 -20.44 15.10
N GLN A 347 26.00 -20.51 13.96
CA GLN A 347 25.82 -19.41 13.00
C GLN A 347 24.56 -18.61 13.35
N ARG A 348 24.62 -17.84 14.43
CA ARG A 348 23.46 -17.13 15.02
C ARG A 348 22.69 -16.25 14.05
N TYR A 349 23.34 -15.72 13.01
CA TYR A 349 22.70 -14.91 11.98
C TYR A 349 21.66 -15.71 11.16
N LEU A 350 21.84 -17.06 11.02
CA LEU A 350 20.82 -17.91 10.35
C LEU A 350 19.54 -17.96 11.20
N THR A 351 19.69 -18.18 12.50
CA THR A 351 18.55 -18.20 13.44
C THR A 351 17.82 -16.86 13.41
N VAL A 352 18.57 -15.76 13.53
CA VAL A 352 17.96 -14.42 13.54
C VAL A 352 17.27 -14.11 12.21
N GLY A 353 17.92 -14.33 11.09
CA GLY A 353 17.35 -14.02 9.77
C GLY A 353 16.11 -14.86 9.46
N TRP A 354 16.14 -16.16 9.80
CA TRP A 354 15.01 -17.06 9.59
C TRP A 354 13.79 -16.68 10.45
N PHE A 355 13.98 -16.52 11.75
CA PHE A 355 12.88 -16.16 12.65
C PHE A 355 12.44 -14.69 12.50
N TRP A 356 13.33 -13.81 12.00
CA TRP A 356 12.93 -12.49 11.54
C TRP A 356 11.94 -12.59 10.36
N PHE A 357 12.28 -13.37 9.33
CA PHE A 357 11.40 -13.59 8.18
C PHE A 357 10.06 -14.17 8.62
N LEU A 358 10.05 -15.26 9.38
CA LEU A 358 8.82 -15.88 9.86
C LEU A 358 8.01 -14.94 10.75
N GLY A 359 8.64 -14.34 11.78
CA GLY A 359 7.95 -13.55 12.79
C GLY A 359 7.39 -12.23 12.28
N SER A 360 8.14 -11.51 11.42
CA SER A 360 7.67 -10.25 10.86
C SER A 360 6.59 -10.43 9.80
N SER A 361 6.46 -11.63 9.20
CA SER A 361 5.38 -11.94 8.25
C SER A 361 4.05 -12.25 8.95
N VAL A 362 4.03 -12.67 10.22
CA VAL A 362 2.83 -13.12 10.94
C VAL A 362 1.64 -12.16 10.83
N PRO A 363 1.80 -10.84 10.98
CA PRO A 363 0.67 -9.90 10.88
C PRO A 363 0.02 -9.86 9.50
N MET A 364 0.75 -10.25 8.43
CA MET A 364 0.35 -10.08 7.03
C MET A 364 0.20 -11.38 6.25
N ILE A 365 0.52 -12.54 6.87
CA ILE A 365 0.55 -13.84 6.18
C ILE A 365 -0.84 -14.42 5.87
N GLY A 366 -1.92 -13.78 6.33
CA GLY A 366 -3.29 -14.21 6.04
C GLY A 366 -3.94 -15.09 7.11
N LEU A 367 -3.35 -15.24 8.31
CA LEU A 367 -4.01 -15.89 9.45
C LEU A 367 -5.26 -15.13 9.88
N VAL A 368 -5.17 -13.80 9.95
CA VAL A 368 -6.33 -12.89 9.97
C VAL A 368 -6.50 -12.36 8.56
N GLN A 369 -7.54 -12.81 7.86
CA GLN A 369 -7.73 -12.42 6.47
C GLN A 369 -8.40 -11.06 6.36
N VAL A 370 -7.70 -10.16 5.71
CA VAL A 370 -8.15 -8.82 5.36
C VAL A 370 -7.98 -8.63 3.85
N GLY A 371 -9.00 -8.13 3.19
CA GLY A 371 -8.98 -7.88 1.74
C GLY A 371 -9.10 -9.14 0.87
N ALA A 372 -8.95 -8.95 -0.45
CA ALA A 372 -9.17 -9.95 -1.48
C ALA A 372 -7.91 -10.72 -1.93
N GLN A 373 -6.73 -10.34 -1.42
CA GLN A 373 -5.44 -10.92 -1.81
C GLN A 373 -5.03 -12.12 -0.96
N SER A 374 -4.34 -13.08 -1.56
CA SER A 374 -3.68 -14.21 -0.86
C SER A 374 -2.29 -13.84 -0.34
N ILE A 375 -1.52 -13.11 -1.14
CA ILE A 375 -0.21 -12.52 -0.83
C ILE A 375 -0.17 -11.12 -1.45
N ALA A 376 0.80 -10.30 -1.05
CA ALA A 376 1.10 -9.02 -1.69
C ALA A 376 2.61 -8.76 -1.64
N ASP A 377 3.17 -8.20 -2.69
CA ASP A 377 4.61 -7.94 -2.75
C ASP A 377 5.07 -7.01 -1.63
N ARG A 378 4.24 -6.01 -1.26
CA ARG A 378 4.46 -5.08 -0.15
C ARG A 378 4.64 -5.72 1.22
N TYR A 379 4.12 -6.94 1.43
CA TYR A 379 4.28 -7.67 2.70
C TYR A 379 5.69 -8.19 2.92
N ALA A 380 6.52 -8.26 1.88
CA ALA A 380 7.91 -8.67 1.94
C ALA A 380 8.87 -7.58 2.47
N TYR A 381 8.43 -6.32 2.57
CA TYR A 381 9.29 -5.16 2.83
C TYR A 381 10.15 -5.27 4.10
N ILE A 382 9.59 -5.75 5.21
CA ILE A 382 10.32 -6.00 6.46
C ILE A 382 10.90 -7.44 6.49
N PRO A 383 10.13 -8.50 6.13
CA PRO A 383 10.61 -9.86 6.22
C PRO A 383 11.87 -10.17 5.40
N PHE A 384 12.00 -9.61 4.22
CA PHE A 384 13.14 -9.90 3.35
C PHE A 384 14.49 -9.43 3.89
N ILE A 385 14.51 -8.48 4.81
CA ILE A 385 15.75 -8.08 5.52
C ILE A 385 16.38 -9.30 6.21
N GLY A 386 15.56 -10.14 6.87
CA GLY A 386 16.03 -11.36 7.51
C GLY A 386 16.63 -12.36 6.52
N LEU A 387 15.98 -12.58 5.38
CA LEU A 387 16.47 -13.48 4.33
C LEU A 387 17.76 -12.95 3.70
N PHE A 388 17.82 -11.66 3.37
CA PHE A 388 19.04 -11.06 2.81
C PHE A 388 20.20 -11.11 3.79
N LEU A 389 19.93 -10.91 5.08
CA LEU A 389 20.93 -11.08 6.14
C LEU A 389 21.48 -12.50 6.17
N MET A 390 20.61 -13.52 6.15
CA MET A 390 21.03 -14.94 6.07
C MET A 390 21.91 -15.20 4.86
N LEU A 391 21.42 -14.82 3.66
CA LEU A 391 22.08 -15.11 2.39
C LEU A 391 23.46 -14.46 2.31
N VAL A 392 23.56 -13.17 2.67
CA VAL A 392 24.82 -12.42 2.58
C VAL A 392 25.86 -12.92 3.58
N TRP A 393 25.45 -13.21 4.83
CA TRP A 393 26.38 -13.74 5.83
C TRP A 393 26.81 -15.16 5.48
N LEU A 394 25.88 -16.01 5.02
CA LEU A 394 26.19 -17.40 4.60
C LEU A 394 27.15 -17.41 3.41
N ALA A 395 26.90 -16.60 2.39
CA ALA A 395 27.78 -16.48 1.22
C ALA A 395 29.19 -15.98 1.60
N ALA A 396 29.26 -14.99 2.51
CA ALA A 396 30.54 -14.46 2.97
C ALA A 396 31.33 -15.46 3.83
N ASP A 397 30.64 -16.25 4.68
CA ASP A 397 31.29 -17.26 5.49
C ASP A 397 31.73 -18.48 4.66
N TRP A 398 30.90 -18.89 3.68
CA TRP A 398 31.23 -19.92 2.73
C TRP A 398 32.50 -19.54 1.92
N ALA A 399 32.55 -18.31 1.41
CA ALA A 399 33.73 -17.83 0.67
C ALA A 399 34.99 -17.75 1.55
N ARG A 400 34.85 -17.41 2.83
CA ARG A 400 35.96 -17.40 3.79
C ARG A 400 36.50 -18.81 4.01
N VAL A 401 35.64 -19.82 4.16
CA VAL A 401 36.03 -21.22 4.34
C VAL A 401 36.76 -21.76 3.09
N HIS A 402 36.34 -21.35 1.90
CA HIS A 402 36.95 -21.78 0.63
C HIS A 402 38.05 -20.86 0.14
N HIS A 403 38.54 -19.91 1.00
CA HIS A 403 39.61 -18.96 0.68
C HIS A 403 39.39 -18.14 -0.59
N ILE A 404 38.09 -17.87 -0.94
CA ILE A 404 37.73 -17.04 -2.09
C ILE A 404 37.99 -15.57 -1.77
N SER A 405 38.79 -14.91 -2.59
CA SER A 405 39.10 -13.50 -2.37
C SER A 405 37.86 -12.60 -2.59
N ALA A 406 37.78 -11.49 -1.85
CA ALA A 406 36.66 -10.55 -1.91
C ALA A 406 36.34 -10.02 -3.32
N ARG A 407 37.35 -9.89 -4.19
CA ARG A 407 37.18 -9.44 -5.59
C ARG A 407 36.33 -10.40 -6.42
N TRP A 408 36.46 -11.73 -6.19
CA TRP A 408 35.66 -12.75 -6.87
C TRP A 408 34.23 -12.81 -6.36
N LEU A 409 33.96 -12.41 -5.12
CA LEU A 409 32.61 -12.23 -4.60
C LEU A 409 31.95 -10.94 -5.12
N ALA A 410 32.73 -9.90 -5.35
CA ALA A 410 32.19 -8.62 -5.83
C ALA A 410 31.53 -8.74 -7.22
N ILE A 411 32.09 -9.59 -8.11
CA ILE A 411 31.55 -9.78 -9.46
C ILE A 411 30.09 -10.27 -9.43
N PRO A 412 29.75 -11.44 -8.83
CA PRO A 412 28.38 -11.92 -8.80
C PRO A 412 27.48 -11.00 -7.95
N ALA A 413 28.01 -10.35 -6.91
CA ALA A 413 27.25 -9.40 -6.11
C ALA A 413 26.81 -8.18 -6.94
N VAL A 414 27.74 -7.54 -7.68
CA VAL A 414 27.41 -6.41 -8.55
C VAL A 414 26.51 -6.84 -9.69
N SER A 415 26.74 -7.99 -10.32
CA SER A 415 25.87 -8.52 -11.38
C SER A 415 24.44 -8.76 -10.87
N CYS A 416 24.29 -9.33 -9.68
CA CYS A 416 22.99 -9.52 -9.02
C CYS A 416 22.29 -8.16 -8.80
N LEU A 417 22.98 -7.16 -8.25
CA LEU A 417 22.41 -5.84 -8.00
C LEU A 417 22.02 -5.12 -9.31
N LEU A 418 22.80 -5.25 -10.37
CA LEU A 418 22.45 -4.69 -11.69
C LEU A 418 21.21 -5.34 -12.28
N VAL A 419 21.10 -6.68 -12.17
CA VAL A 419 19.89 -7.41 -12.59
C VAL A 419 18.68 -6.96 -11.78
N LEU A 420 18.78 -6.93 -10.44
CA LEU A 420 17.67 -6.50 -9.57
C LEU A 420 17.29 -5.05 -9.84
N GLY A 421 18.25 -4.14 -9.99
CA GLY A 421 17.98 -2.73 -10.32
C GLY A 421 17.26 -2.58 -11.66
N THR A 422 17.66 -3.36 -12.68
CA THR A 422 17.00 -3.37 -14.00
C THR A 422 15.57 -3.92 -13.89
N LEU A 423 15.36 -5.00 -13.12
CA LEU A 423 14.03 -5.55 -12.88
C LEU A 423 13.15 -4.58 -12.10
N THR A 424 13.70 -3.88 -11.12
CA THR A 424 12.99 -2.84 -10.36
C THR A 424 12.57 -1.68 -11.27
N TYR A 425 13.48 -1.17 -12.09
CA TYR A 425 13.19 -0.12 -13.07
C TYR A 425 12.03 -0.52 -14.01
N ARG A 426 12.05 -1.76 -14.52
CA ARG A 426 10.97 -2.29 -15.36
C ARG A 426 9.68 -2.47 -14.57
N GLN A 427 9.75 -2.98 -13.34
CA GLN A 427 8.58 -3.21 -12.50
C GLN A 427 7.87 -1.89 -12.14
N VAL A 428 8.61 -0.80 -11.90
CA VAL A 428 8.06 0.54 -11.68
C VAL A 428 7.22 1.01 -12.87
N GLY A 429 7.62 0.69 -14.11
CA GLY A 429 6.88 1.05 -15.31
C GLY A 429 5.49 0.41 -15.41
N TYR A 430 5.23 -0.72 -14.76
CA TYR A 430 3.88 -1.31 -14.72
C TYR A 430 2.91 -0.58 -13.77
N TRP A 431 3.40 0.38 -12.97
CA TRP A 431 2.62 1.24 -12.09
C TRP A 431 2.35 2.62 -12.71
N HIS A 432 2.59 2.77 -14.03
CA HIS A 432 2.50 4.06 -14.71
C HIS A 432 1.07 4.59 -14.80
N ASP A 433 0.11 3.76 -15.22
CA ASP A 433 -1.29 4.11 -15.40
C ASP A 433 -2.22 2.93 -15.12
N ILE A 434 -3.51 3.24 -14.98
CA ILE A 434 -4.56 2.26 -14.66
C ILE A 434 -4.60 1.10 -15.67
N PRO A 435 -4.58 1.31 -17.01
CA PRO A 435 -4.57 0.21 -17.97
C PRO A 435 -3.34 -0.70 -17.83
N SER A 436 -2.13 -0.14 -17.83
CA SER A 436 -0.88 -0.91 -17.72
C SER A 436 -0.87 -1.77 -16.45
N PHE A 437 -1.32 -1.19 -15.35
CA PHE A 437 -1.42 -1.82 -14.05
C PHE A 437 -2.35 -3.04 -14.04
N TRP A 438 -3.61 -2.88 -14.51
CA TRP A 438 -4.60 -3.96 -14.47
C TRP A 438 -4.41 -4.98 -15.59
N LEU A 439 -4.02 -4.55 -16.81
CA LEU A 439 -3.71 -5.49 -17.90
C LEU A 439 -2.53 -6.39 -17.54
N ARG A 440 -1.48 -5.85 -16.90
CA ARG A 440 -0.38 -6.66 -16.38
C ARG A 440 -0.86 -7.66 -15.33
N THR A 441 -1.74 -7.24 -14.43
CA THR A 441 -2.30 -8.10 -13.39
C THR A 441 -3.13 -9.23 -14.01
N LEU A 442 -4.01 -8.94 -14.97
CA LEU A 442 -4.81 -9.94 -15.69
C LEU A 442 -3.97 -10.91 -16.53
N ALA A 443 -2.86 -10.42 -17.11
CA ALA A 443 -1.97 -11.28 -17.90
C ALA A 443 -1.20 -12.33 -17.06
N LEU A 444 -1.07 -12.12 -15.75
CA LEU A 444 -0.27 -12.96 -14.86
C LEU A 444 -1.07 -13.67 -13.77
N THR A 445 -2.37 -13.40 -13.67
CA THR A 445 -3.25 -14.03 -12.67
C THR A 445 -4.47 -14.64 -13.34
N GLU A 446 -4.90 -15.77 -12.84
CA GLU A 446 -6.16 -16.39 -13.20
C GLU A 446 -7.24 -15.99 -12.19
N ASP A 447 -8.51 -16.04 -12.59
CA ASP A 447 -9.68 -15.79 -11.73
C ASP A 447 -9.62 -14.49 -10.91
N ASN A 448 -9.11 -13.42 -11.52
CA ASN A 448 -8.93 -12.13 -10.84
C ASN A 448 -10.13 -11.19 -11.10
N TYR A 449 -11.24 -11.43 -10.37
CA TYR A 449 -12.46 -10.65 -10.51
C TYR A 449 -12.24 -9.16 -10.17
N VAL A 450 -11.38 -8.84 -9.19
CA VAL A 450 -11.07 -7.45 -8.80
C VAL A 450 -10.39 -6.69 -9.94
N ALA A 451 -9.42 -7.33 -10.62
CA ALA A 451 -8.74 -6.69 -11.74
C ALA A 451 -9.68 -6.44 -12.93
N HIS A 452 -10.61 -7.38 -13.17
CA HIS A 452 -11.64 -7.19 -14.18
C HIS A 452 -12.59 -6.03 -13.81
N ASP A 453 -13.10 -5.98 -12.58
CA ASP A 453 -14.00 -4.91 -12.15
C ASP A 453 -13.33 -3.53 -12.22
N SER A 454 -12.10 -3.40 -11.68
CA SER A 454 -11.36 -2.14 -11.68
C SER A 454 -11.00 -1.64 -13.07
N LEU A 455 -10.61 -2.54 -13.99
CA LEU A 455 -10.37 -2.17 -15.40
C LEU A 455 -11.68 -1.77 -16.08
N GLY A 456 -12.78 -2.48 -15.78
CA GLY A 456 -14.12 -2.13 -16.26
C GLY A 456 -14.54 -0.73 -15.82
N GLN A 457 -14.33 -0.37 -14.56
CA GLN A 457 -14.62 0.98 -14.04
C GLN A 457 -13.83 2.05 -14.80
N PHE A 458 -12.53 1.82 -15.00
CA PHE A 458 -11.71 2.74 -15.80
C PHE A 458 -12.24 2.90 -17.21
N LEU A 459 -12.54 1.80 -17.93
CA LEU A 459 -13.07 1.85 -19.29
C LEU A 459 -14.42 2.57 -19.33
N ALA A 460 -15.28 2.36 -18.34
CA ALA A 460 -16.55 3.06 -18.23
C ALA A 460 -16.34 4.58 -18.07
N SER A 461 -15.36 5.02 -17.25
CA SER A 461 -15.02 6.43 -17.08
C SER A 461 -14.52 7.09 -18.39
N GLN A 462 -13.91 6.30 -19.29
CA GLN A 462 -13.48 6.75 -20.61
C GLN A 462 -14.61 6.68 -21.68
N GLY A 463 -15.84 6.33 -21.28
CA GLY A 463 -16.97 6.18 -22.19
C GLY A 463 -16.95 4.89 -23.04
N ARG A 464 -15.99 3.97 -22.79
CA ARG A 464 -15.87 2.65 -23.46
C ARG A 464 -16.78 1.64 -22.78
N THR A 465 -18.09 1.93 -22.77
CA THR A 465 -19.08 1.24 -21.94
C THR A 465 -19.29 -0.24 -22.29
N GLU A 466 -19.19 -0.61 -23.58
CA GLU A 466 -19.33 -2.02 -24.00
C GLU A 466 -18.16 -2.88 -23.54
N GLU A 467 -16.94 -2.35 -23.61
CA GLU A 467 -15.75 -3.03 -23.12
C GLU A 467 -15.76 -3.14 -21.59
N ALA A 468 -16.19 -2.07 -20.92
CA ALA A 468 -16.41 -2.09 -19.47
C ALA A 468 -17.39 -3.21 -19.05
N ALA A 469 -18.53 -3.31 -19.75
CA ALA A 469 -19.53 -4.35 -19.49
C ALA A 469 -18.99 -5.76 -19.72
N ALA A 470 -18.11 -5.97 -20.71
CA ALA A 470 -17.44 -7.25 -20.92
C ALA A 470 -16.57 -7.62 -19.69
N HIS A 471 -15.83 -6.66 -19.14
CA HIS A 471 -15.03 -6.85 -17.95
C HIS A 471 -15.90 -7.09 -16.69
N PHE A 472 -16.99 -6.37 -16.49
CA PHE A 472 -17.91 -6.62 -15.37
C PHE A 472 -18.55 -8.02 -15.46
N ARG A 473 -18.92 -8.48 -16.68
CA ARG A 473 -19.41 -9.86 -16.89
C ARG A 473 -18.34 -10.89 -16.57
N ALA A 474 -17.08 -10.64 -16.96
CA ALA A 474 -15.96 -11.53 -16.63
C ALA A 474 -15.73 -11.60 -15.10
N ALA A 475 -15.80 -10.47 -14.39
CA ALA A 475 -15.72 -10.45 -12.94
C ALA A 475 -16.84 -11.29 -12.30
N LEU A 476 -18.08 -11.15 -12.77
CA LEU A 476 -19.23 -11.89 -12.24
C LEU A 476 -19.24 -13.38 -12.66
N ALA A 477 -18.58 -13.75 -13.76
CA ALA A 477 -18.37 -15.16 -14.11
C ALA A 477 -17.44 -15.87 -13.12
N ILE A 478 -16.47 -15.14 -12.57
CA ILE A 478 -15.55 -15.63 -11.54
C ILE A 478 -16.24 -15.60 -10.16
N ARG A 479 -16.89 -14.48 -9.84
CA ARG A 479 -17.53 -14.24 -8.55
C ARG A 479 -18.93 -13.62 -8.73
N PRO A 480 -19.99 -14.44 -8.80
CA PRO A 480 -21.37 -13.97 -9.10
C PRO A 480 -21.94 -13.02 -8.03
N ASP A 481 -21.48 -13.13 -6.79
CA ASP A 481 -21.90 -12.32 -5.65
C ASP A 481 -21.01 -11.08 -5.41
N ASP A 482 -20.17 -10.72 -6.36
CA ASP A 482 -19.35 -9.50 -6.26
C ASP A 482 -20.22 -8.25 -6.38
N LEU A 483 -20.32 -7.50 -5.27
CA LEU A 483 -21.25 -6.39 -5.18
C LEU A 483 -20.86 -5.19 -6.05
N PRO A 484 -19.58 -4.75 -6.10
CA PRO A 484 -19.15 -3.69 -7.01
C PRO A 484 -19.44 -4.02 -8.47
N ALA A 485 -19.06 -5.20 -8.94
CA ALA A 485 -19.29 -5.61 -10.32
C ALA A 485 -20.80 -5.71 -10.67
N ASN A 486 -21.64 -6.16 -9.72
CA ASN A 486 -23.11 -6.13 -9.89
C ASN A 486 -23.64 -4.69 -9.99
N LEU A 487 -23.17 -3.76 -9.15
CA LEU A 487 -23.56 -2.35 -9.22
C LEU A 487 -23.18 -1.74 -10.57
N ASN A 488 -21.94 -1.95 -11.01
CA ASN A 488 -21.40 -1.41 -12.26
C ASN A 488 -22.12 -1.98 -13.48
N LEU A 489 -22.33 -3.30 -13.55
CA LEU A 489 -23.07 -3.91 -14.63
C LEU A 489 -24.56 -3.51 -14.60
N GLY A 490 -25.16 -3.34 -13.43
CA GLY A 490 -26.49 -2.77 -13.25
C GLY A 490 -26.59 -1.36 -13.84
N THR A 491 -25.57 -0.52 -13.63
CA THR A 491 -25.49 0.84 -14.19
C THR A 491 -25.39 0.81 -15.72
N TYR A 492 -24.60 -0.12 -16.27
CA TYR A 492 -24.56 -0.34 -17.72
C TYR A 492 -25.92 -0.79 -18.29
N GLU A 493 -26.57 -1.78 -17.68
CA GLU A 493 -27.90 -2.26 -18.12
C GLU A 493 -28.97 -1.16 -18.01
N HIS A 494 -28.91 -0.34 -16.96
CA HIS A 494 -29.76 0.83 -16.78
C HIS A 494 -29.58 1.83 -17.94
N GLY A 495 -28.33 2.15 -18.26
CA GLY A 495 -28.01 3.05 -19.38
C GLY A 495 -28.47 2.52 -20.75
N ARG A 496 -28.58 1.20 -20.90
CA ARG A 496 -29.13 0.54 -22.13
C ARG A 496 -30.66 0.45 -22.13
N GLY A 497 -31.33 0.82 -21.04
CA GLY A 497 -32.79 0.72 -20.90
C GLY A 497 -33.28 -0.66 -20.42
N ASN A 498 -32.36 -1.58 -20.08
CA ASN A 498 -32.69 -2.90 -19.55
C ASN A 498 -33.03 -2.80 -18.05
N LEU A 499 -34.08 -2.01 -17.72
CA LEU A 499 -34.38 -1.61 -16.33
C LEU A 499 -34.63 -2.78 -15.40
N ARG A 500 -35.25 -3.88 -15.88
CA ARG A 500 -35.50 -5.08 -15.03
C ARG A 500 -34.18 -5.73 -14.62
N ALA A 501 -33.25 -5.94 -15.55
CA ALA A 501 -31.95 -6.52 -15.25
C ALA A 501 -31.13 -5.62 -14.31
N ALA A 502 -31.19 -4.30 -14.50
CA ALA A 502 -30.57 -3.33 -13.62
C ALA A 502 -31.12 -3.41 -12.18
N ILE A 503 -32.43 -3.46 -12.03
CA ILE A 503 -33.12 -3.57 -10.72
C ILE A 503 -32.69 -4.83 -9.98
N GLU A 504 -32.67 -6.00 -10.64
CA GLU A 504 -32.25 -7.26 -10.03
C GLU A 504 -30.82 -7.16 -9.44
N ARG A 505 -29.91 -6.55 -10.19
CA ARG A 505 -28.51 -6.34 -9.73
C ARG A 505 -28.42 -5.35 -8.58
N TYR A 506 -29.10 -4.23 -8.69
CA TYR A 506 -29.11 -3.22 -7.62
C TYR A 506 -29.76 -3.76 -6.33
N GLN A 507 -30.83 -4.57 -6.43
CA GLN A 507 -31.44 -5.24 -5.29
C GLN A 507 -30.47 -6.19 -4.59
N MET A 508 -29.67 -6.95 -5.35
CA MET A 508 -28.64 -7.81 -4.79
C MET A 508 -27.65 -6.98 -3.95
N VAL A 509 -27.18 -5.85 -4.47
CA VAL A 509 -26.26 -4.96 -3.74
C VAL A 509 -26.94 -4.34 -2.51
N ALA A 510 -28.15 -3.82 -2.66
CA ALA A 510 -28.90 -3.18 -1.58
C ALA A 510 -29.17 -4.13 -0.39
N LEU A 511 -29.37 -5.43 -0.68
CA LEU A 511 -29.63 -6.46 0.34
C LEU A 511 -28.38 -6.96 1.04
N HIS A 512 -27.25 -7.07 0.33
CA HIS A 512 -26.07 -7.79 0.83
C HIS A 512 -24.88 -6.87 1.16
N ALA A 513 -24.91 -5.60 0.76
CA ALA A 513 -23.82 -4.69 1.07
C ALA A 513 -23.76 -4.37 2.56
N ALA A 514 -22.66 -4.74 3.21
CA ALA A 514 -22.35 -4.32 4.58
C ALA A 514 -21.93 -2.85 4.63
N ASP A 515 -21.24 -2.38 3.58
CA ASP A 515 -20.86 -1.00 3.41
C ASP A 515 -22.07 -0.10 3.19
N VAL A 516 -22.18 0.93 4.01
CA VAL A 516 -23.36 1.83 4.04
C VAL A 516 -23.43 2.69 2.79
N GLU A 517 -22.30 3.17 2.28
CA GLU A 517 -22.22 4.01 1.08
C GLU A 517 -22.59 3.22 -0.18
N LEU A 518 -22.04 2.00 -0.32
CA LEU A 518 -22.37 1.10 -1.42
C LEU A 518 -23.87 0.76 -1.43
N ARG A 519 -24.43 0.49 -0.25
CA ARG A 519 -25.85 0.19 -0.08
C ARG A 519 -26.72 1.41 -0.42
N ALA A 520 -26.35 2.60 0.04
CA ALA A 520 -27.04 3.83 -0.28
C ALA A 520 -27.02 4.09 -1.80
N THR A 521 -25.86 3.90 -2.46
CA THR A 521 -25.72 4.03 -3.91
C THR A 521 -26.63 3.06 -4.66
N ALA A 522 -26.72 1.80 -4.19
CA ALA A 522 -27.63 0.83 -4.80
C ALA A 522 -29.11 1.25 -4.66
N TYR A 523 -29.54 1.77 -3.51
CA TYR A 523 -30.89 2.31 -3.34
C TYR A 523 -31.15 3.54 -4.20
N GLY A 524 -30.18 4.45 -4.36
CA GLY A 524 -30.28 5.60 -5.26
C GLY A 524 -30.46 5.18 -6.72
N ASN A 525 -29.69 4.17 -7.16
CA ASN A 525 -29.80 3.62 -8.50
C ASN A 525 -31.13 2.86 -8.71
N LEU A 526 -31.61 2.11 -7.70
CA LEU A 526 -32.94 1.50 -7.70
C LEU A 526 -34.04 2.56 -7.85
N GLY A 527 -33.95 3.64 -7.07
CA GLY A 527 -34.89 4.76 -7.17
C GLY A 527 -34.94 5.35 -8.58
N SER A 528 -33.76 5.54 -9.20
CA SER A 528 -33.65 6.03 -10.58
C SER A 528 -34.28 5.07 -11.60
N ALA A 529 -34.04 3.77 -11.46
CA ALA A 529 -34.59 2.75 -12.35
C ALA A 529 -36.12 2.64 -12.21
N TYR A 530 -36.66 2.61 -10.98
CA TYR A 530 -38.12 2.60 -10.73
C TYR A 530 -38.79 3.88 -11.24
N ARG A 531 -38.16 5.05 -11.08
CA ARG A 531 -38.68 6.31 -11.61
C ARG A 531 -38.79 6.26 -13.15
N GLN A 532 -37.80 5.70 -13.85
CA GLN A 532 -37.84 5.53 -15.30
C GLN A 532 -38.91 4.51 -15.74
N MET A 533 -39.22 3.52 -14.95
CA MET A 533 -40.35 2.60 -15.18
C MET A 533 -41.71 3.23 -14.90
N GLY A 534 -41.78 4.43 -14.32
CA GLY A 534 -43.01 5.10 -13.94
C GLY A 534 -43.50 4.73 -12.52
N GLU A 535 -42.78 3.88 -11.81
CA GLU A 535 -43.11 3.39 -10.46
C GLU A 535 -42.71 4.43 -9.38
N SER A 536 -43.38 5.59 -9.40
CA SER A 536 -42.99 6.76 -8.57
C SER A 536 -42.99 6.48 -7.07
N MET A 537 -43.90 5.61 -6.57
CA MET A 537 -43.94 5.23 -5.14
C MET A 537 -42.68 4.45 -4.73
N MET A 538 -42.33 3.42 -5.50
CA MET A 538 -41.13 2.61 -5.24
C MET A 538 -39.86 3.45 -5.36
N ALA A 539 -39.81 4.33 -6.37
CA ALA A 539 -38.70 5.25 -6.55
C ALA A 539 -38.49 6.16 -5.32
N LYS A 540 -39.58 6.77 -4.81
CA LYS A 540 -39.57 7.63 -3.64
C LYS A 540 -39.03 6.89 -2.40
N GLN A 541 -39.54 5.70 -2.12
CA GLN A 541 -39.07 4.86 -1.00
C GLN A 541 -37.58 4.53 -1.11
N CYS A 542 -37.10 4.19 -2.30
CA CYS A 542 -35.68 3.89 -2.52
C CYS A 542 -34.81 5.13 -2.27
N PHE A 543 -35.18 6.31 -2.77
CA PHE A 543 -34.43 7.54 -2.54
C PHE A 543 -34.44 7.94 -1.07
N GLU A 544 -35.57 7.84 -0.38
CA GLU A 544 -35.67 8.12 1.07
C GLU A 544 -34.78 7.17 1.86
N THR A 545 -34.78 5.88 1.52
CA THR A 545 -33.87 4.89 2.16
C THR A 545 -32.40 5.23 1.89
N ALA A 546 -32.06 5.62 0.68
CA ALA A 546 -30.71 6.05 0.33
C ALA A 546 -30.25 7.25 1.19
N LEU A 547 -31.14 8.24 1.39
CA LEU A 547 -30.84 9.43 2.21
C LEU A 547 -30.81 9.13 3.71
N GLN A 548 -31.57 8.13 4.20
CA GLN A 548 -31.44 7.65 5.58
C GLN A 548 -30.07 7.01 5.83
N LEU A 549 -29.53 6.30 4.84
CA LEU A 549 -28.23 5.65 4.91
C LEU A 549 -27.09 6.66 4.72
N ALA A 550 -27.20 7.53 3.73
CA ALA A 550 -26.22 8.54 3.34
C ALA A 550 -26.93 9.90 3.11
N PRO A 551 -27.05 10.74 4.15
CA PRO A 551 -27.80 12.02 4.06
C PRO A 551 -27.23 13.02 3.05
N ALA A 552 -25.98 12.86 2.61
CA ALA A 552 -25.34 13.72 1.64
C ALA A 552 -25.46 13.22 0.18
N GLN A 553 -26.28 12.21 -0.10
CA GLN A 553 -26.41 11.62 -1.44
C GLN A 553 -27.22 12.51 -2.38
N THR A 554 -26.54 13.37 -3.11
CA THR A 554 -27.09 14.41 -4.01
C THR A 554 -28.04 13.83 -5.07
N MET A 555 -27.71 12.67 -5.66
CA MET A 555 -28.54 12.06 -6.71
C MET A 555 -29.91 11.62 -6.21
N SER A 556 -30.03 11.17 -4.95
CA SER A 556 -31.33 10.81 -4.36
C SER A 556 -32.17 12.05 -4.06
N MET A 557 -31.56 13.16 -3.63
CA MET A 557 -32.27 14.44 -3.47
C MET A 557 -32.80 14.93 -4.83
N ILE A 558 -31.98 14.92 -5.88
CA ILE A 558 -32.39 15.25 -7.24
C ILE A 558 -33.55 14.33 -7.69
N GLY A 559 -33.45 13.03 -7.41
CA GLY A 559 -34.49 12.06 -7.74
C GLY A 559 -35.83 12.36 -7.08
N LEU A 560 -35.83 12.74 -5.79
CA LEU A 560 -37.03 13.19 -5.07
C LEU A 560 -37.58 14.50 -5.64
N GLY A 561 -36.70 15.46 -5.97
CA GLY A 561 -37.08 16.71 -6.63
C GLY A 561 -37.76 16.49 -7.99
N LEU A 562 -37.24 15.57 -8.81
CA LEU A 562 -37.84 15.20 -10.10
C LEU A 562 -39.24 14.56 -9.93
N ILE A 563 -39.43 13.73 -8.88
CA ILE A 563 -40.74 13.15 -8.56
C ILE A 563 -41.72 14.25 -8.14
N ALA A 564 -41.30 15.13 -7.24
CA ALA A 564 -42.11 16.24 -6.76
C ALA A 564 -42.51 17.18 -7.88
N GLN A 565 -41.57 17.58 -8.76
CA GLN A 565 -41.83 18.44 -9.92
C GLN A 565 -42.81 17.80 -10.90
N LYS A 566 -42.66 16.48 -11.16
CA LYS A 566 -43.59 15.73 -12.02
C LYS A 566 -45.02 15.70 -11.43
N ASN A 567 -45.13 15.66 -10.11
CA ASN A 567 -46.43 15.64 -9.41
C ASN A 567 -47.02 17.05 -9.21
N GLY A 568 -46.35 18.12 -9.64
CA GLY A 568 -46.76 19.51 -9.48
C GLY A 568 -46.44 20.11 -8.08
N ASP A 569 -45.75 19.38 -7.21
CA ASP A 569 -45.31 19.89 -5.90
C ASP A 569 -44.00 20.68 -6.06
N LEU A 570 -44.14 21.89 -6.62
CA LEU A 570 -43.00 22.77 -6.94
C LEU A 570 -42.23 23.21 -5.67
N PRO A 571 -42.90 23.56 -4.55
CA PRO A 571 -42.17 23.91 -3.32
C PRO A 571 -41.26 22.79 -2.83
N GLU A 572 -41.74 21.54 -2.87
CA GLU A 572 -40.93 20.38 -2.50
C GLU A 572 -39.78 20.15 -3.48
N ALA A 573 -40.01 20.29 -4.79
CA ALA A 573 -38.97 20.17 -5.81
C ALA A 573 -37.86 21.20 -5.57
N VAL A 574 -38.21 22.48 -5.36
CA VAL A 574 -37.24 23.56 -5.05
C VAL A 574 -36.44 23.25 -3.79
N ARG A 575 -37.12 22.74 -2.74
CA ARG A 575 -36.45 22.36 -1.49
C ARG A 575 -35.40 21.27 -1.72
N GLN A 576 -35.75 20.19 -2.43
CA GLN A 576 -34.87 19.06 -2.69
C GLN A 576 -33.67 19.45 -3.57
N TYR A 577 -33.90 20.21 -4.64
CA TYR A 577 -32.82 20.69 -5.50
C TYR A 577 -31.91 21.68 -4.77
N SER A 578 -32.48 22.58 -3.96
CA SER A 578 -31.66 23.51 -3.15
C SER A 578 -30.77 22.77 -2.17
N HIS A 579 -31.31 21.73 -1.51
CA HIS A 579 -30.54 20.90 -0.60
C HIS A 579 -29.42 20.14 -1.35
N ALA A 580 -29.74 19.55 -2.51
CA ALA A 580 -28.73 18.89 -3.35
C ALA A 580 -27.59 19.86 -3.73
N MET A 581 -27.91 21.08 -4.13
CA MET A 581 -26.91 22.09 -4.53
C MET A 581 -26.12 22.66 -3.35
N ALA A 582 -26.65 22.62 -2.15
CA ALA A 582 -25.92 22.97 -0.92
C ALA A 582 -24.88 21.90 -0.55
N VAL A 583 -25.16 20.63 -0.85
CA VAL A 583 -24.24 19.52 -0.62
C VAL A 583 -23.18 19.43 -1.71
N GLN A 584 -23.61 19.38 -2.97
CA GLN A 584 -22.74 19.26 -4.13
C GLN A 584 -23.28 20.07 -5.30
N PRO A 585 -22.72 21.24 -5.58
CA PRO A 585 -23.11 22.06 -6.73
C PRO A 585 -22.83 21.35 -8.06
N THR A 586 -23.85 21.31 -8.96
CA THR A 586 -23.70 20.79 -10.33
C THR A 586 -24.52 21.64 -11.30
N ASP A 587 -24.07 21.81 -12.54
CA ASP A 587 -24.77 22.59 -13.56
C ASP A 587 -26.19 22.07 -13.81
N VAL A 588 -26.35 20.73 -13.88
CA VAL A 588 -27.64 20.08 -14.05
C VAL A 588 -28.56 20.33 -12.86
N GLY A 589 -28.04 20.27 -11.64
CA GLY A 589 -28.80 20.54 -10.41
C GLY A 589 -29.24 21.99 -10.32
N TYR A 590 -28.38 22.95 -10.66
CA TYR A 590 -28.75 24.38 -10.75
C TYR A 590 -29.78 24.61 -11.84
N PHE A 591 -29.67 23.97 -13.01
CA PHE A 591 -30.67 24.06 -14.09
C PHE A 591 -32.04 23.57 -13.63
N LEU A 592 -32.10 22.41 -12.97
CA LEU A 592 -33.35 21.84 -12.42
C LEU A 592 -33.96 22.75 -11.33
N LEU A 593 -33.13 23.30 -10.44
CA LEU A 593 -33.57 24.26 -9.43
C LEU A 593 -34.15 25.52 -10.06
N ALA A 594 -33.45 26.11 -11.03
CA ALA A 594 -33.91 27.31 -11.72
C ALA A 594 -35.23 27.06 -12.51
N GLN A 595 -35.34 25.88 -13.15
CA GLN A 595 -36.58 25.49 -13.87
C GLN A 595 -37.77 25.33 -12.89
N ALA A 596 -37.53 24.72 -11.71
CA ALA A 596 -38.59 24.55 -10.71
C ALA A 596 -39.01 25.92 -10.13
N LEU A 597 -38.06 26.82 -9.83
CA LEU A 597 -38.34 28.19 -9.38
C LEU A 597 -39.14 28.98 -10.44
N GLN A 598 -38.79 28.86 -11.72
CA GLN A 598 -39.52 29.50 -12.80
C GLN A 598 -40.97 28.99 -12.89
N GLN A 599 -41.17 27.67 -12.72
CA GLN A 599 -42.50 27.08 -12.71
C GLN A 599 -43.33 27.49 -11.47
N GLU A 600 -42.67 27.73 -10.33
CA GLU A 600 -43.29 28.23 -9.09
C GLU A 600 -43.64 29.73 -9.17
N GLY A 601 -43.20 30.45 -10.26
CA GLY A 601 -43.43 31.89 -10.43
C GLY A 601 -42.36 32.79 -9.79
N ARG A 602 -41.26 32.25 -9.31
CA ARG A 602 -40.13 32.97 -8.68
C ARG A 602 -39.06 33.32 -9.75
N ALA A 603 -39.46 34.12 -10.73
CA ALA A 603 -38.66 34.40 -11.94
C ALA A 603 -37.31 35.07 -11.66
N ASP A 604 -37.24 36.00 -10.70
CA ASP A 604 -35.97 36.70 -10.36
C ASP A 604 -34.94 35.74 -9.73
N GLU A 605 -35.39 34.85 -8.86
CA GLU A 605 -34.54 33.85 -8.24
C GLU A 605 -34.07 32.81 -9.28
N ALA A 606 -34.98 32.39 -10.17
CA ALA A 606 -34.63 31.47 -11.25
C ALA A 606 -33.53 32.05 -12.15
N LYS A 607 -33.66 33.35 -12.51
CA LYS A 607 -32.65 34.05 -13.32
C LYS A 607 -31.26 34.05 -12.63
N ALA A 608 -31.22 34.39 -11.33
CA ALA A 608 -29.99 34.41 -10.57
C ALA A 608 -29.33 33.02 -10.46
N ILE A 609 -30.11 31.94 -10.45
CA ILE A 609 -29.58 30.55 -10.47
C ILE A 609 -29.10 30.15 -11.86
N PHE A 610 -29.82 30.52 -12.95
CA PHE A 610 -29.37 30.26 -14.33
C PHE A 610 -28.02 30.91 -14.66
N GLU A 611 -27.76 32.11 -14.10
CA GLU A 611 -26.47 32.80 -14.23
C GLU A 611 -25.28 32.02 -13.62
N ARG A 612 -25.55 31.05 -12.73
CA ARG A 612 -24.53 30.15 -12.13
C ARG A 612 -24.21 28.94 -13.01
N VAL A 613 -24.92 28.72 -14.11
CA VAL A 613 -24.74 27.57 -15.00
C VAL A 613 -23.85 27.96 -16.18
N PRO A 614 -22.58 27.61 -16.22
CA PRO A 614 -21.65 28.03 -17.28
C PRO A 614 -22.03 27.49 -18.66
N ASN A 615 -22.55 26.26 -18.74
CA ASN A 615 -22.97 25.62 -19.98
C ASN A 615 -24.46 25.25 -19.95
N LEU A 616 -25.31 26.27 -20.12
CA LEU A 616 -26.76 26.13 -20.00
C LEU A 616 -27.33 25.09 -21.00
N ALA A 617 -26.83 25.07 -22.24
CA ALA A 617 -27.34 24.17 -23.28
C ALA A 617 -27.05 22.69 -22.96
N GLU A 618 -25.89 22.40 -22.42
CA GLU A 618 -25.49 21.04 -21.98
C GLU A 618 -26.23 20.62 -20.71
N ALA A 619 -26.37 21.50 -19.75
CA ALA A 619 -27.14 21.29 -18.53
C ALA A 619 -28.62 21.02 -18.87
N GLN A 620 -29.23 21.80 -19.78
CA GLN A 620 -30.59 21.59 -20.26
C GLN A 620 -30.75 20.22 -20.92
N LYS A 621 -29.87 19.89 -21.87
CA LYS A 621 -29.92 18.59 -22.58
C LYS A 621 -29.80 17.41 -21.59
N THR A 622 -28.95 17.53 -20.60
CA THR A 622 -28.77 16.51 -19.57
C THR A 622 -30.00 16.43 -18.67
N ALA A 623 -30.56 17.57 -18.24
CA ALA A 623 -31.77 17.61 -17.43
C ALA A 623 -32.97 17.02 -18.18
N GLU A 624 -33.16 17.39 -19.46
CA GLU A 624 -34.21 16.81 -20.30
C GLU A 624 -34.09 15.27 -20.37
N SER A 625 -32.90 14.74 -20.45
CA SER A 625 -32.66 13.29 -20.43
C SER A 625 -33.08 12.63 -19.12
N LEU A 626 -33.09 13.36 -18.00
CA LEU A 626 -33.59 12.87 -16.71
C LEU A 626 -35.13 12.81 -16.67
N PHE A 627 -35.82 13.70 -17.35
CA PHE A 627 -37.29 13.66 -17.41
C PHE A 627 -37.84 12.63 -18.42
N ILE A 628 -37.05 12.31 -19.47
CA ILE A 628 -37.48 11.34 -20.49
C ILE A 628 -37.19 9.92 -19.98
N THR A 629 -38.13 9.00 -20.20
CA THR A 629 -37.97 7.56 -19.94
C THR A 629 -37.05 6.86 -20.94
N ARG A 630 -36.05 7.57 -21.48
CA ARG A 630 -34.98 6.99 -22.30
C ARG A 630 -33.70 6.87 -21.49
N PRO A 631 -32.91 5.79 -21.68
CA PRO A 631 -31.68 5.60 -20.94
C PRO A 631 -30.72 6.78 -21.15
N SER A 632 -30.53 7.62 -20.14
CA SER A 632 -29.49 8.61 -20.12
C SER A 632 -28.14 7.90 -19.83
N ARG A 633 -27.05 8.47 -20.34
CA ARG A 633 -25.69 7.96 -20.06
C ARG A 633 -25.51 7.72 -18.55
N PRO A 634 -24.87 6.61 -18.13
CA PRO A 634 -24.66 6.35 -16.71
C PRO A 634 -23.96 7.55 -16.08
N ALA A 635 -24.50 8.02 -14.97
CA ALA A 635 -23.80 8.93 -14.07
C ALA A 635 -22.69 8.10 -13.41
N ILE A 636 -21.56 8.00 -14.08
CA ILE A 636 -20.33 7.55 -13.47
C ILE A 636 -19.92 8.71 -12.56
N ALA A 637 -19.73 8.42 -11.29
CA ALA A 637 -19.18 9.39 -10.37
C ALA A 637 -17.96 10.03 -11.03
N GLN A 638 -18.01 11.34 -11.28
CA GLN A 638 -16.88 12.08 -11.83
C GLN A 638 -15.77 12.08 -10.77
N PRO A 639 -14.50 11.97 -11.17
CA PRO A 639 -13.34 11.88 -10.28
C PRO A 639 -13.21 13.06 -9.30
#